data_0d805b8d7f756e195c57bb8010db04b9
#
_entry.id   0d805b8d7f756e195c57bb8010db04b9
#
_cell.length_a   1.000
_cell.length_b   1.000
_cell.length_c   1.000
_cell.angle_alpha   90.00
_cell.angle_beta   90.00
_cell.angle_gamma   90.00
#
_symmetry.space_group_name_H-M   'P 1'
#
loop_
_entity.id
_entity.type
_entity.pdbx_description
1 polymer ?
#
loop_
_entity_poly.entity_id
_entity_poly.type
_entity_poly.pdbx_seq_one_letter_code
_entity_poly.pdbx_strand_id
1 'polypeptide(L)'
;MQGVDPAWLPDEVFRPIGTRRTLIRGSGPLVDTVHGEVAEACARFGGSVSRDGSPGPYDLVLELTGDDASEGFTSERGDGCTTVTASGQSGLLYGLFHLVRLGEDAFREQRPRETHGPALALRMLDHWDNVAVHPVMGQVERGYAGGSLFWQDGRARGELLGRVRAYGRLLAACGINAVAVNNVNVHATEAHLLTDRIGEVAEIAGALRPYGVRTHLSVTFAAPIVLGGLSTADPLDEDVRGWWAEASARVYEAIPDFGGYVVKADSEGQPGPFAYGRSHADGANMLAAALEPHGGTVHWRAFVYDHRQDWRDRATDRARAAYDHFVPLDGEFAANAVLQVKHGPMDFQVREPVSPLIGAMPRTRLAVELQATQEYTGQQRHVCWLGPMWSEVLRSRTDGESSVGEVARGGLVAVSNVGDDPFWTGHPLAQANLYTFGRLAWQPHADPHQILDEWIRLTFGTGPAAGLSAILDGSWRTYEKYTAPLGVGWMVQPGHHYGPSVDGYEYSPWGTYHFADRDGIGVDRSAATGTGFAGQYAKPWAEMYESPDTCPDELLLFFHHMSYGHMLHSGKTVIQHIYDTHFEGVEEVEAARDVWASLVDLVDPARHARVAERFEEQLRSAREWRDQVNSYFLRKSGVPDAHGRHIY
;
A
#
# COMPACT_ATOMS: atom_id res chain seq x y z
N MET A 1 9.40 10.89 -23.25
CA MET A 1 9.22 9.48 -22.84
C MET A 1 8.22 8.83 -23.82
N GLN A 2 8.68 8.39 -24.99
CA GLN A 2 7.83 7.64 -25.90
C GLN A 2 7.59 6.24 -25.30
N GLY A 3 6.31 5.85 -25.15
CA GLY A 3 5.90 4.50 -24.76
C GLY A 3 5.60 4.25 -23.28
N VAL A 4 5.60 5.26 -22.42
CA VAL A 4 5.16 5.11 -21.01
C VAL A 4 3.71 5.56 -20.90
N ASP A 5 2.88 4.74 -20.27
CA ASP A 5 1.47 5.03 -20.04
C ASP A 5 1.32 6.29 -19.14
N PRO A 6 0.47 7.27 -19.51
CA PRO A 6 0.28 8.47 -18.70
C PRO A 6 -0.50 8.22 -17.39
N ALA A 7 -0.97 7.01 -17.16
CA ALA A 7 -1.79 6.61 -16.02
C ALA A 7 -3.04 7.50 -15.87
N TRP A 8 -3.22 8.15 -14.73
CA TRP A 8 -4.33 9.07 -14.47
C TRP A 8 -4.04 10.53 -14.80
N LEU A 9 -2.92 10.80 -15.52
CA LEU A 9 -2.55 12.15 -15.97
C LEU A 9 -2.31 12.23 -17.48
N PRO A 10 -3.22 11.72 -18.34
CA PRO A 10 -3.13 11.98 -19.79
C PRO A 10 -3.27 13.49 -20.03
N ASP A 11 -2.68 13.98 -21.12
CA ASP A 11 -2.69 15.40 -21.45
C ASP A 11 -4.09 16.03 -21.42
N GLU A 12 -5.10 15.30 -21.90
CA GLU A 12 -6.49 15.77 -21.97
C GLU A 12 -7.09 16.20 -20.62
N VAL A 13 -6.66 15.63 -19.50
CA VAL A 13 -7.19 16.02 -18.17
C VAL A 13 -6.76 17.43 -17.77
N PHE A 14 -5.72 17.96 -18.43
CA PHE A 14 -5.25 19.34 -18.24
C PHE A 14 -5.94 20.35 -19.15
N ARG A 15 -6.74 19.91 -20.13
CA ARG A 15 -7.44 20.82 -21.08
C ARG A 15 -8.25 21.92 -20.38
N PRO A 16 -9.00 21.62 -19.27
CA PRO A 16 -9.77 22.65 -18.56
C PRO A 16 -8.90 23.81 -18.05
N ILE A 17 -7.67 23.52 -17.60
CA ILE A 17 -6.70 24.55 -17.17
C ILE A 17 -6.00 25.15 -18.39
N GLY A 18 -5.58 24.33 -19.34
CA GLY A 18 -4.77 24.70 -20.49
C GLY A 18 -5.46 25.60 -21.51
N THR A 19 -6.80 25.74 -21.48
CA THR A 19 -7.55 26.67 -22.33
C THR A 19 -7.78 28.04 -21.65
N ARG A 20 -7.34 28.20 -20.41
CA ARG A 20 -7.66 29.36 -19.55
C ARG A 20 -6.50 30.36 -19.51
N ARG A 21 -6.83 31.58 -19.10
CA ARG A 21 -5.84 32.61 -18.73
C ARG A 21 -5.55 32.49 -17.24
N THR A 22 -4.33 32.06 -16.91
CA THR A 22 -3.92 31.74 -15.55
C THR A 22 -2.90 32.75 -15.01
N LEU A 23 -3.07 33.16 -13.76
CA LEU A 23 -2.10 33.92 -12.98
C LEU A 23 -1.54 33.04 -11.87
N ILE A 24 -0.22 32.97 -11.73
CA ILE A 24 0.46 32.28 -10.63
C ILE A 24 1.25 33.31 -9.83
N ARG A 25 0.96 33.43 -8.52
CA ARG A 25 1.63 34.33 -7.59
C ARG A 25 2.45 33.55 -6.57
N GLY A 26 3.66 33.99 -6.32
CA GLY A 26 4.61 33.36 -5.40
C GLY A 26 5.84 32.85 -6.11
N SER A 27 6.78 32.33 -5.32
CA SER A 27 8.08 31.82 -5.78
C SER A 27 8.49 30.60 -4.97
N GLY A 28 9.36 29.79 -5.53
CA GLY A 28 9.94 28.60 -4.90
C GLY A 28 9.87 27.37 -5.79
N PRO A 29 10.60 26.30 -5.45
CA PRO A 29 10.76 25.14 -6.33
C PRO A 29 9.45 24.47 -6.73
N LEU A 30 8.48 24.32 -5.82
CA LEU A 30 7.20 23.71 -6.16
C LEU A 30 6.27 24.68 -6.91
N VAL A 31 6.40 25.99 -6.68
CA VAL A 31 5.71 27.01 -7.50
C VAL A 31 6.23 26.98 -8.95
N ASP A 32 7.53 26.73 -9.13
CA ASP A 32 8.12 26.56 -10.47
C ASP A 32 7.57 25.30 -11.15
N THR A 33 7.36 24.20 -10.40
CA THR A 33 6.70 23.01 -10.89
C THR A 33 5.25 23.29 -11.30
N VAL A 34 4.48 23.98 -10.45
CA VAL A 34 3.10 24.39 -10.76
C VAL A 34 3.06 25.24 -12.03
N HIS A 35 3.98 26.18 -12.17
CA HIS A 35 4.08 27.00 -13.38
C HIS A 35 4.40 26.16 -14.62
N GLY A 36 5.33 25.20 -14.50
CA GLY A 36 5.70 24.30 -15.59
C GLY A 36 4.50 23.47 -16.08
N GLU A 37 3.73 22.86 -15.16
CA GLU A 37 2.53 22.08 -15.48
C GLU A 37 1.48 22.93 -16.20
N VAL A 38 1.20 24.13 -15.71
CA VAL A 38 0.23 25.05 -16.33
C VAL A 38 0.74 25.58 -17.67
N ALA A 39 2.02 25.91 -17.79
CA ALA A 39 2.62 26.40 -19.04
C ALA A 39 2.58 25.34 -20.14
N GLU A 40 2.86 24.08 -19.80
CA GLU A 40 2.76 22.97 -20.76
C GLU A 40 1.31 22.75 -21.21
N ALA A 41 0.36 22.78 -20.29
CA ALA A 41 -1.06 22.70 -20.61
C ALA A 41 -1.51 23.88 -21.52
N CYS A 42 -1.13 25.11 -21.18
CA CYS A 42 -1.45 26.29 -22.00
C CYS A 42 -0.84 26.21 -23.41
N ALA A 43 0.41 25.79 -23.52
CA ALA A 43 1.08 25.61 -24.81
C ALA A 43 0.35 24.58 -25.71
N ARG A 44 -0.21 23.54 -25.11
CA ARG A 44 -0.94 22.49 -25.82
C ARG A 44 -2.36 22.88 -26.19
N PHE A 45 -3.06 23.61 -25.34
CA PHE A 45 -4.50 23.86 -25.48
C PHE A 45 -4.87 25.34 -25.78
N GLY A 46 -3.88 26.23 -25.89
CA GLY A 46 -4.07 27.59 -26.40
C GLY A 46 -4.40 28.65 -25.35
N GLY A 47 -4.31 28.33 -24.06
CA GLY A 47 -4.42 29.32 -22.98
C GLY A 47 -3.13 30.12 -22.76
N SER A 48 -3.04 30.79 -21.62
CA SER A 48 -1.84 31.54 -21.25
C SER A 48 -1.59 31.54 -19.73
N VAL A 49 -0.32 31.61 -19.35
CA VAL A 49 0.09 31.71 -17.95
C VAL A 49 0.99 32.94 -17.75
N SER A 50 0.81 33.65 -16.62
CA SER A 50 1.60 34.83 -16.25
C SER A 50 2.00 34.77 -14.79
N ARG A 51 3.19 35.32 -14.45
CA ARG A 51 3.62 35.60 -13.06
C ARG A 51 3.56 37.08 -12.71
N ASP A 52 3.53 37.94 -13.69
CA ASP A 52 3.72 39.38 -13.51
C ASP A 52 2.41 40.19 -13.35
N GLY A 53 1.26 39.49 -13.39
CA GLY A 53 -0.05 40.15 -13.24
C GLY A 53 -0.37 41.12 -14.38
N SER A 54 -0.13 40.74 -15.63
CA SER A 54 -0.50 41.53 -16.82
C SER A 54 -1.98 41.97 -16.77
N PRO A 55 -2.31 43.23 -17.16
CA PRO A 55 -3.67 43.74 -17.07
C PRO A 55 -4.73 42.86 -17.76
N GLY A 56 -5.88 42.65 -17.11
CA GLY A 56 -7.05 41.95 -17.65
C GLY A 56 -7.58 40.86 -16.71
N PRO A 57 -8.77 40.34 -16.98
CA PRO A 57 -9.37 39.30 -16.18
C PRO A 57 -8.59 37.97 -16.35
N TYR A 58 -8.49 37.21 -15.26
CA TYR A 58 -7.97 35.85 -15.23
C TYR A 58 -9.10 34.88 -14.96
N ASP A 59 -9.06 33.71 -15.60
CA ASP A 59 -10.00 32.61 -15.37
C ASP A 59 -9.58 31.77 -14.15
N LEU A 60 -8.23 31.73 -13.88
CA LEU A 60 -7.62 30.96 -12.81
C LEU A 60 -6.53 31.79 -12.13
N VAL A 61 -6.55 31.82 -10.80
CA VAL A 61 -5.48 32.37 -9.96
C VAL A 61 -4.97 31.29 -9.02
N LEU A 62 -3.68 31.02 -9.04
CA LEU A 62 -2.97 30.15 -8.10
C LEU A 62 -2.05 31.03 -7.26
N GLU A 63 -2.32 31.15 -5.95
CA GLU A 63 -1.64 32.14 -5.09
C GLU A 63 -1.00 31.48 -3.87
N LEU A 64 0.30 31.62 -3.74
CA LEU A 64 1.05 31.32 -2.52
C LEU A 64 1.07 32.56 -1.63
N THR A 65 0.51 32.46 -0.43
CA THR A 65 0.37 33.59 0.51
C THR A 65 1.38 33.58 1.66
N GLY A 66 2.11 32.48 1.83
CA GLY A 66 3.13 32.28 2.87
C GLY A 66 4.28 31.43 2.37
N ASP A 67 5.11 30.96 3.28
CA ASP A 67 6.21 30.03 3.00
C ASP A 67 6.35 29.04 4.18
N ASP A 68 5.23 28.47 4.60
CA ASP A 68 5.20 27.44 5.64
C ASP A 68 5.22 26.03 5.03
N ALA A 69 5.27 25.02 5.87
CA ALA A 69 5.25 23.62 5.47
C ALA A 69 3.83 23.04 5.26
N SER A 70 2.80 23.90 5.20
CA SER A 70 1.42 23.47 5.06
C SER A 70 1.18 22.79 3.71
N GLU A 71 0.49 21.67 3.73
CA GLU A 71 0.01 20.99 2.54
C GLU A 71 -1.46 21.32 2.21
N GLY A 72 -2.09 22.13 3.05
CA GLY A 72 -3.47 22.59 2.86
C GLY A 72 -3.60 23.73 1.86
N PHE A 73 -4.78 23.87 1.27
CA PHE A 73 -5.15 24.96 0.37
C PHE A 73 -6.64 25.28 0.50
N THR A 74 -7.03 26.45 0.01
CA THR A 74 -8.44 26.80 -0.19
C THR A 74 -8.72 26.93 -1.68
N SER A 75 -9.93 26.57 -2.09
CA SER A 75 -10.42 26.79 -3.45
C SER A 75 -11.77 27.51 -3.42
N GLU A 76 -11.97 28.45 -4.34
CA GLU A 76 -13.23 29.16 -4.50
C GLU A 76 -13.44 29.56 -5.96
N ARG A 77 -14.68 29.80 -6.36
CA ARG A 77 -15.00 30.39 -7.65
C ARG A 77 -16.03 31.49 -7.50
N GLY A 78 -15.63 32.71 -7.80
CA GLY A 78 -16.48 33.90 -7.80
C GLY A 78 -16.10 34.85 -8.92
N ASP A 79 -17.06 35.67 -9.40
CA ASP A 79 -16.86 36.69 -10.45
C ASP A 79 -16.17 36.16 -11.73
N GLY A 80 -16.45 34.89 -12.08
CA GLY A 80 -15.88 34.27 -13.27
C GLY A 80 -14.46 33.73 -13.11
N CYS A 81 -13.82 33.91 -11.96
CA CYS A 81 -12.46 33.45 -11.66
C CYS A 81 -12.46 32.30 -10.64
N THR A 82 -11.68 31.26 -10.91
CA THR A 82 -11.34 30.22 -9.93
C THR A 82 -10.07 30.60 -9.22
N THR A 83 -10.07 30.59 -7.89
CA THR A 83 -8.89 30.94 -7.09
C THR A 83 -8.50 29.78 -6.19
N VAL A 84 -7.23 29.41 -6.21
CA VAL A 84 -6.62 28.49 -5.25
C VAL A 84 -5.59 29.26 -4.44
N THR A 85 -5.68 29.21 -3.12
CA THR A 85 -4.77 29.90 -2.21
C THR A 85 -4.17 28.89 -1.24
N ALA A 86 -2.85 28.93 -1.06
CA ALA A 86 -2.11 28.09 -0.12
C ALA A 86 -1.08 28.90 0.65
N SER A 87 -0.80 28.53 1.91
CA SER A 87 0.29 29.12 2.69
C SER A 87 1.63 28.42 2.45
N GLY A 88 1.59 27.13 2.07
CA GLY A 88 2.77 26.34 1.73
C GLY A 88 2.81 25.97 0.24
N GLN A 89 4.01 25.81 -0.30
CA GLN A 89 4.22 25.47 -1.70
C GLN A 89 3.58 24.13 -2.09
N SER A 90 3.64 23.11 -1.20
CA SER A 90 3.00 21.81 -1.41
C SER A 90 1.48 21.93 -1.53
N GLY A 91 0.86 22.81 -0.72
CA GLY A 91 -0.57 23.08 -0.80
C GLY A 91 -0.97 23.64 -2.16
N LEU A 92 -0.15 24.52 -2.76
CA LEU A 92 -0.41 25.05 -4.09
C LEU A 92 -0.33 23.97 -5.18
N LEU A 93 0.63 23.06 -5.08
CA LEU A 93 0.76 21.93 -5.99
C LEU A 93 -0.44 20.96 -5.89
N TYR A 94 -0.86 20.64 -4.66
CA TYR A 94 -2.06 19.82 -4.45
C TYR A 94 -3.34 20.52 -4.90
N GLY A 95 -3.41 21.84 -4.76
CA GLY A 95 -4.50 22.66 -5.28
C GLY A 95 -4.60 22.61 -6.80
N LEU A 96 -3.46 22.66 -7.52
CA LEU A 96 -3.44 22.46 -8.98
C LEU A 96 -4.02 21.08 -9.35
N PHE A 97 -3.54 20.00 -8.73
CA PHE A 97 -4.04 18.66 -9.02
C PHE A 97 -5.50 18.46 -8.58
N HIS A 98 -5.96 19.19 -7.56
CA HIS A 98 -7.38 19.23 -7.22
C HIS A 98 -8.23 19.80 -8.38
N LEU A 99 -7.80 20.88 -9.01
CA LEU A 99 -8.48 21.41 -10.19
C LEU A 99 -8.45 20.43 -11.37
N VAL A 100 -7.35 19.71 -11.58
CA VAL A 100 -7.26 18.64 -12.59
C VAL A 100 -8.32 17.56 -12.33
N ARG A 101 -8.49 17.15 -11.06
CA ARG A 101 -9.53 16.18 -10.69
C ARG A 101 -10.95 16.72 -10.89
N LEU A 102 -11.21 17.97 -10.63
CA LEU A 102 -12.50 18.61 -10.89
C LEU A 102 -12.80 18.77 -12.39
N GLY A 103 -11.75 18.92 -13.21
CA GLY A 103 -11.90 19.15 -14.64
C GLY A 103 -12.66 20.43 -14.96
N GLU A 104 -13.61 20.40 -15.89
CA GLU A 104 -14.43 21.56 -16.26
C GLU A 104 -15.32 22.08 -15.13
N ASP A 105 -15.67 21.24 -14.16
CA ASP A 105 -16.52 21.65 -13.02
C ASP A 105 -15.82 22.69 -12.12
N ALA A 106 -14.49 22.74 -12.15
CA ALA A 106 -13.73 23.80 -11.49
C ALA A 106 -14.04 25.21 -12.05
N PHE A 107 -14.63 25.30 -13.25
CA PHE A 107 -14.79 26.54 -14.01
C PHE A 107 -16.24 26.86 -14.43
N ARG A 108 -17.21 26.02 -14.10
CA ARG A 108 -18.62 26.18 -14.59
C ARG A 108 -19.50 26.95 -13.64
N GLU A 109 -19.52 26.62 -12.36
CA GLU A 109 -20.46 27.14 -11.39
C GLU A 109 -19.75 27.94 -10.30
N GLN A 110 -20.46 28.88 -9.68
CA GLN A 110 -19.97 29.53 -8.46
C GLN A 110 -19.77 28.46 -7.38
N ARG A 111 -18.64 28.53 -6.68
CA ARG A 111 -18.31 27.66 -5.57
C ARG A 111 -17.90 28.50 -4.36
N PRO A 112 -18.47 28.21 -3.18
CA PRO A 112 -18.05 28.87 -1.97
C PRO A 112 -16.58 28.53 -1.70
N ARG A 113 -15.95 29.30 -0.83
CA ARG A 113 -14.61 29.01 -0.36
C ARG A 113 -14.62 27.72 0.46
N GLU A 114 -13.84 26.73 0.01
CA GLU A 114 -13.67 25.45 0.65
C GLU A 114 -12.21 25.27 1.05
N THR A 115 -11.98 24.68 2.24
CA THR A 115 -10.63 24.37 2.73
C THR A 115 -10.37 22.89 2.56
N HIS A 116 -9.22 22.58 1.98
CA HIS A 116 -8.73 21.22 1.70
C HIS A 116 -7.39 21.01 2.38
N GLY A 117 -7.17 19.83 2.91
CA GLY A 117 -5.88 19.42 3.48
C GLY A 117 -5.85 17.94 3.76
N PRO A 118 -4.65 17.33 3.82
CA PRO A 118 -4.54 15.92 4.15
C PRO A 118 -4.87 15.68 5.62
N ALA A 119 -5.63 14.62 5.89
CA ALA A 119 -5.89 14.17 7.24
C ALA A 119 -4.63 13.55 7.89
N LEU A 120 -3.77 12.92 7.07
CA LEU A 120 -2.54 12.28 7.51
C LEU A 120 -1.32 13.02 6.93
N ALA A 121 -0.38 13.39 7.79
CA ALA A 121 0.82 14.12 7.40
C ALA A 121 1.77 13.29 6.54
N LEU A 122 1.90 11.99 6.80
CA LEU A 122 2.70 11.08 5.99
C LEU A 122 1.80 10.14 5.18
N ARG A 123 2.08 10.08 3.88
CA ARG A 123 1.39 9.25 2.88
C ARG A 123 2.46 8.64 2.00
N MET A 124 2.99 7.46 2.42
CA MET A 124 4.21 6.89 1.89
C MET A 124 3.95 5.62 1.09
N LEU A 125 4.67 5.45 -0.01
CA LEU A 125 4.86 4.15 -0.65
C LEU A 125 6.20 3.55 -0.23
N ASP A 126 6.16 2.33 0.27
CA ASP A 126 7.34 1.53 0.61
C ASP A 126 7.60 0.55 -0.54
N HIS A 127 8.62 0.84 -1.34
CA HIS A 127 8.89 0.05 -2.53
C HIS A 127 9.58 -1.26 -2.20
N TRP A 128 8.96 -2.37 -2.58
CA TRP A 128 9.64 -3.65 -2.64
C TRP A 128 10.42 -3.73 -3.95
N ASP A 129 11.51 -3.00 -4.00
CA ASP A 129 12.41 -2.89 -5.14
C ASP A 129 13.85 -2.89 -4.65
N ASN A 130 14.60 -3.92 -4.98
CA ASN A 130 16.00 -4.07 -4.59
C ASN A 130 16.92 -3.85 -5.78
N VAL A 131 18.16 -3.41 -5.49
CA VAL A 131 19.23 -3.22 -6.48
C VAL A 131 19.56 -4.56 -7.15
N ALA A 132 19.66 -5.63 -6.34
CA ALA A 132 19.90 -6.99 -6.80
C ALA A 132 18.64 -7.84 -6.70
N VAL A 133 18.45 -8.76 -7.65
CA VAL A 133 17.34 -9.73 -7.62
C VAL A 133 17.70 -10.86 -6.65
N HIS A 134 16.88 -11.08 -5.64
CA HIS A 134 17.02 -12.21 -4.73
C HIS A 134 16.80 -13.53 -5.48
N PRO A 135 17.64 -14.57 -5.28
CA PRO A 135 17.56 -15.79 -6.09
C PRO A 135 16.28 -16.62 -5.89
N VAL A 136 15.66 -16.53 -4.73
CA VAL A 136 14.42 -17.28 -4.40
C VAL A 136 13.20 -16.37 -4.37
N MET A 137 13.31 -15.25 -3.65
CA MET A 137 12.20 -14.30 -3.45
C MET A 137 12.23 -13.11 -4.43
N GLY A 138 13.01 -13.21 -5.51
CA GLY A 138 13.26 -12.09 -6.42
C GLY A 138 12.00 -11.44 -6.98
N GLN A 139 10.97 -12.24 -7.27
CA GLN A 139 9.70 -11.73 -7.77
C GLN A 139 8.94 -10.94 -6.70
N VAL A 140 8.95 -11.38 -5.44
CA VAL A 140 8.29 -10.69 -4.33
C VAL A 140 9.09 -9.45 -3.90
N GLU A 141 10.41 -9.59 -3.80
CA GLU A 141 11.28 -8.50 -3.30
C GLU A 141 11.66 -7.46 -4.36
N ARG A 142 11.50 -7.76 -5.64
CA ARG A 142 11.79 -6.85 -6.77
C ARG A 142 10.52 -6.24 -7.36
N GLY A 143 9.43 -6.99 -7.35
CA GLY A 143 8.16 -6.57 -7.87
C GLY A 143 7.65 -7.38 -9.07
N TYR A 144 6.46 -7.04 -9.51
CA TYR A 144 5.67 -7.77 -10.49
C TYR A 144 5.51 -7.03 -11.82
N ALA A 145 6.18 -5.89 -11.96
CA ALA A 145 5.99 -4.94 -13.06
C ALA A 145 7.24 -4.77 -13.93
N GLY A 146 7.89 -5.87 -14.28
CA GLY A 146 9.10 -5.86 -15.09
C GLY A 146 10.38 -5.71 -14.25
N GLY A 147 11.28 -4.81 -14.65
CA GLY A 147 12.48 -4.44 -13.92
C GLY A 147 12.21 -3.39 -12.83
N SER A 148 13.29 -2.84 -12.29
CA SER A 148 13.20 -1.81 -11.27
C SER A 148 12.79 -0.45 -11.82
N LEU A 149 12.04 0.31 -11.03
CA LEU A 149 11.80 1.72 -11.27
C LEU A 149 13.07 2.57 -11.03
N PHE A 150 13.92 2.17 -10.08
CA PHE A 150 15.04 2.96 -9.57
C PHE A 150 16.42 2.47 -10.06
N TRP A 151 16.54 1.17 -10.38
CA TRP A 151 17.82 0.52 -10.61
C TRP A 151 17.88 -0.17 -11.98
N GLN A 152 18.78 0.25 -12.85
CA GLN A 152 19.09 -0.45 -14.10
C GLN A 152 20.54 -0.95 -14.06
N ASP A 153 20.77 -2.24 -14.30
CA ASP A 153 22.06 -2.89 -14.16
C ASP A 153 22.72 -2.61 -12.79
N GLY A 154 21.89 -2.57 -11.74
CA GLY A 154 22.31 -2.30 -10.38
C GLY A 154 22.70 -0.85 -10.08
N ARG A 155 22.33 0.11 -10.91
CA ARG A 155 22.64 1.55 -10.77
C ARG A 155 21.44 2.44 -11.04
N ALA A 156 21.34 3.56 -10.31
CA ALA A 156 20.52 4.69 -10.73
C ALA A 156 21.18 5.39 -11.92
N ARG A 157 20.46 5.51 -13.05
CA ARG A 157 21.00 6.12 -14.29
C ARG A 157 20.10 7.23 -14.80
N GLY A 158 20.68 8.19 -15.54
CA GLY A 158 20.00 9.39 -16.01
C GLY A 158 18.72 9.16 -16.81
N GLU A 159 18.63 8.09 -17.62
CA GLU A 159 17.41 7.77 -18.37
C GLU A 159 16.27 7.33 -17.44
N LEU A 160 16.57 6.58 -16.38
CA LEU A 160 15.59 6.20 -15.36
C LEU A 160 15.09 7.39 -14.56
N LEU A 161 15.95 8.39 -14.28
CA LEU A 161 15.56 9.57 -13.50
C LEU A 161 14.42 10.35 -14.14
N GLY A 162 14.31 10.37 -15.49
CA GLY A 162 13.17 10.91 -16.19
C GLY A 162 11.87 10.17 -15.86
N ARG A 163 11.94 8.84 -15.76
CA ARG A 163 10.80 7.99 -15.36
C ARG A 163 10.46 8.18 -13.88
N VAL A 164 11.46 8.24 -13.00
CA VAL A 164 11.27 8.52 -11.56
C VAL A 164 10.60 9.88 -11.36
N ARG A 165 10.99 10.90 -12.12
CA ARG A 165 10.35 12.22 -12.09
C ARG A 165 8.88 12.15 -12.51
N ALA A 166 8.56 11.43 -13.60
CA ALA A 166 7.18 11.22 -14.03
C ALA A 166 6.36 10.46 -12.96
N TYR A 167 6.99 9.50 -12.29
CA TYR A 167 6.37 8.81 -11.15
C TYR A 167 6.07 9.77 -10.01
N GLY A 168 7.03 10.63 -9.60
CA GLY A 168 6.79 11.68 -8.60
C GLY A 168 5.59 12.58 -8.94
N ARG A 169 5.41 12.92 -10.24
CA ARG A 169 4.25 13.65 -10.74
C ARG A 169 2.93 12.91 -10.50
N LEU A 170 2.89 11.61 -10.81
CA LEU A 170 1.73 10.75 -10.55
C LEU A 170 1.41 10.66 -9.05
N LEU A 171 2.42 10.51 -8.20
CA LEU A 171 2.27 10.43 -6.76
C LEU A 171 1.68 11.72 -6.18
N ALA A 172 2.23 12.87 -6.53
CA ALA A 172 1.71 14.16 -6.07
C ALA A 172 0.25 14.37 -6.49
N ALA A 173 -0.13 13.93 -7.69
CA ALA A 173 -1.50 14.09 -8.20
C ALA A 173 -2.55 13.32 -7.39
N CYS A 174 -2.20 12.22 -6.74
CA CYS A 174 -3.10 11.50 -5.84
C CYS A 174 -2.84 11.78 -4.35
N GLY A 175 -1.86 12.64 -4.02
CA GLY A 175 -1.62 13.12 -2.66
C GLY A 175 -0.54 12.38 -1.88
N ILE A 176 0.23 11.48 -2.50
CA ILE A 176 1.37 10.79 -1.89
C ILE A 176 2.55 11.76 -1.79
N ASN A 177 3.22 11.81 -0.62
CA ASN A 177 4.29 12.75 -0.32
C ASN A 177 5.62 12.11 0.11
N ALA A 178 5.70 10.78 0.13
CA ALA A 178 6.93 10.08 0.53
C ALA A 178 7.09 8.73 -0.19
N VAL A 179 8.34 8.31 -0.36
CA VAL A 179 8.73 7.03 -0.97
C VAL A 179 9.92 6.45 -0.21
N ALA A 180 9.84 5.20 0.24
CA ALA A 180 10.99 4.40 0.59
C ALA A 180 11.46 3.66 -0.67
N VAL A 181 12.74 3.81 -1.05
CA VAL A 181 13.22 3.44 -2.38
C VAL A 181 13.72 2.01 -2.51
N ASN A 182 13.80 1.27 -1.40
CA ASN A 182 14.24 -0.11 -1.40
C ASN A 182 13.48 -0.97 -0.40
N ASN A 183 13.47 -2.28 -0.66
CA ASN A 183 12.79 -3.26 0.15
C ASN A 183 13.30 -3.28 1.60
N VAL A 184 12.39 -3.51 2.54
CA VAL A 184 12.69 -3.67 3.97
C VAL A 184 13.54 -4.91 4.30
N ASN A 185 13.58 -5.90 3.41
CA ASN A 185 14.55 -6.99 3.43
C ASN A 185 15.88 -6.49 2.83
N VAL A 186 16.66 -5.79 3.65
CA VAL A 186 17.92 -5.18 3.20
C VAL A 186 19.01 -6.22 3.15
N HIS A 187 19.45 -6.55 1.94
CA HIS A 187 20.57 -7.45 1.70
C HIS A 187 21.92 -6.71 1.64
N ALA A 188 23.02 -7.44 1.44
CA ALA A 188 24.35 -6.85 1.46
C ALA A 188 24.53 -5.72 0.44
N THR A 189 23.96 -5.86 -0.76
CA THR A 189 24.05 -4.82 -1.81
C THR A 189 23.29 -3.56 -1.43
N GLU A 190 22.09 -3.70 -0.90
CA GLU A 190 21.21 -2.59 -0.52
C GLU A 190 21.71 -1.86 0.73
N ALA A 191 22.42 -2.56 1.63
CA ALA A 191 23.03 -1.93 2.81
C ALA A 191 23.94 -0.76 2.42
N HIS A 192 24.67 -0.88 1.30
CA HIS A 192 25.57 0.15 0.78
C HIS A 192 24.85 1.44 0.31
N LEU A 193 23.53 1.41 0.11
CA LEU A 193 22.74 2.61 -0.20
C LEU A 193 22.81 3.66 0.92
N LEU A 194 23.07 3.23 2.16
CA LEU A 194 23.23 4.09 3.31
C LEU A 194 24.59 4.83 3.33
N THR A 195 25.61 4.33 2.63
CA THR A 195 27.00 4.82 2.73
C THR A 195 27.59 5.19 1.37
N ASP A 196 28.39 4.33 0.78
CA ASP A 196 29.17 4.60 -0.46
C ASP A 196 28.28 4.77 -1.70
N ARG A 197 27.03 4.30 -1.67
CA ARG A 197 26.05 4.47 -2.74
C ARG A 197 24.98 5.54 -2.46
N ILE A 198 25.11 6.34 -1.41
CA ILE A 198 24.14 7.39 -1.05
C ILE A 198 23.95 8.43 -2.18
N GLY A 199 24.97 8.64 -3.00
CA GLY A 199 24.87 9.51 -4.19
C GLY A 199 23.80 9.06 -5.17
N GLU A 200 23.59 7.75 -5.36
CA GLU A 200 22.53 7.23 -6.22
C GLU A 200 21.14 7.49 -5.63
N VAL A 201 20.99 7.36 -4.31
CA VAL A 201 19.74 7.72 -3.61
C VAL A 201 19.47 9.22 -3.72
N ALA A 202 20.53 10.06 -3.66
CA ALA A 202 20.41 11.50 -3.83
C ALA A 202 19.94 11.91 -5.25
N GLU A 203 20.35 11.18 -6.29
CA GLU A 203 19.85 11.38 -7.66
C GLU A 203 18.35 11.06 -7.76
N ILE A 204 17.91 9.94 -7.15
CA ILE A 204 16.49 9.57 -7.07
C ILE A 204 15.70 10.64 -6.31
N ALA A 205 16.19 11.08 -5.15
CA ALA A 205 15.56 12.14 -4.36
C ALA A 205 15.45 13.45 -5.16
N GLY A 206 16.49 13.81 -5.92
CA GLY A 206 16.50 14.96 -6.82
C GLY A 206 15.44 14.89 -7.92
N ALA A 207 15.11 13.68 -8.41
CA ALA A 207 14.06 13.48 -9.40
C ALA A 207 12.64 13.56 -8.80
N LEU A 208 12.45 13.17 -7.54
CA LEU A 208 11.16 13.19 -6.82
C LEU A 208 10.84 14.58 -6.22
N ARG A 209 11.86 15.29 -5.76
CA ARG A 209 11.74 16.59 -5.06
C ARG A 209 10.91 17.65 -5.79
N PRO A 210 10.96 17.79 -7.13
CA PRO A 210 10.14 18.77 -7.85
C PRO A 210 8.63 18.59 -7.66
N TYR A 211 8.19 17.42 -7.19
CA TYR A 211 6.78 17.12 -6.89
C TYR A 211 6.51 17.01 -5.38
N GLY A 212 7.43 17.45 -4.53
CA GLY A 212 7.25 17.44 -3.07
C GLY A 212 7.30 16.06 -2.44
N VAL A 213 7.78 15.04 -3.16
CA VAL A 213 7.87 13.66 -2.66
C VAL A 213 9.23 13.46 -1.98
N ARG A 214 9.21 13.18 -0.67
CA ARG A 214 10.40 12.93 0.13
C ARG A 214 10.87 11.48 0.00
N THR A 215 12.19 11.31 0.05
CA THR A 215 12.82 9.99 -0.03
C THR A 215 13.10 9.45 1.36
N HIS A 216 12.76 8.18 1.58
CA HIS A 216 13.14 7.36 2.73
C HIS A 216 14.00 6.19 2.27
N LEU A 217 14.73 5.59 3.18
CA LEU A 217 15.60 4.45 2.90
C LEU A 217 15.33 3.32 3.90
N SER A 218 15.11 2.11 3.42
CA SER A 218 15.12 0.93 4.27
C SER A 218 16.56 0.57 4.65
N VAL A 219 16.82 0.33 5.94
CA VAL A 219 18.16 0.05 6.46
C VAL A 219 18.19 -1.23 7.29
N THR A 220 19.32 -1.94 7.25
CA THR A 220 19.54 -3.09 8.14
C THR A 220 19.96 -2.62 9.52
N PHE A 221 19.38 -3.19 10.56
CA PHE A 221 19.76 -2.92 11.94
C PHE A 221 21.26 -3.23 12.20
N ALA A 222 21.83 -4.21 11.50
CA ALA A 222 23.21 -4.59 11.61
C ALA A 222 24.20 -3.71 10.80
N ALA A 223 23.77 -2.57 10.25
CA ALA A 223 24.62 -1.70 9.44
C ALA A 223 25.96 -1.32 10.13
N PRO A 224 26.03 -1.05 11.46
CA PRO A 224 27.31 -0.80 12.15
C PRO A 224 28.32 -1.96 12.02
N ILE A 225 27.86 -3.21 12.01
CA ILE A 225 28.70 -4.37 11.79
C ILE A 225 29.07 -4.51 10.32
N VAL A 226 28.07 -4.52 9.44
CA VAL A 226 28.23 -4.84 8.01
C VAL A 226 29.02 -3.77 7.27
N LEU A 227 28.80 -2.49 7.60
CA LEU A 227 29.41 -1.33 6.91
C LEU A 227 30.45 -0.62 7.77
N GLY A 228 30.26 -0.61 9.09
CA GLY A 228 31.14 0.09 10.04
C GLY A 228 32.28 -0.76 10.58
N GLY A 229 32.23 -2.06 10.39
CA GLY A 229 33.25 -2.98 10.91
C GLY A 229 33.27 -3.09 12.45
N LEU A 230 32.19 -2.65 13.12
CA LEU A 230 32.05 -2.81 14.57
C LEU A 230 31.77 -4.27 14.92
N SER A 231 32.11 -4.67 16.14
CA SER A 231 31.88 -6.05 16.63
C SER A 231 30.46 -6.30 17.13
N THR A 232 29.66 -5.23 17.29
CA THR A 232 28.31 -5.26 17.83
C THR A 232 27.38 -4.28 17.09
N ALA A 233 26.07 -4.51 17.21
CA ALA A 233 25.02 -3.54 16.88
C ALA A 233 24.09 -3.33 18.08
N ASP A 234 24.58 -3.54 19.32
CA ASP A 234 23.82 -3.26 20.56
C ASP A 234 23.38 -1.79 20.56
N PRO A 235 22.06 -1.48 20.60
CA PRO A 235 21.56 -0.11 20.52
C PRO A 235 21.95 0.77 21.71
N LEU A 236 22.47 0.18 22.79
CA LEU A 236 22.95 0.93 23.95
C LEU A 236 24.48 1.14 23.95
N ASP A 237 25.20 0.58 22.98
CA ASP A 237 26.63 0.77 22.82
C ASP A 237 26.92 2.17 22.24
N GLU A 238 27.89 2.89 22.84
CA GLU A 238 28.21 4.28 22.44
C GLU A 238 28.84 4.36 21.05
N ASP A 239 29.68 3.41 20.65
CA ASP A 239 30.30 3.38 19.32
C ASP A 239 29.25 3.11 18.24
N VAL A 240 28.27 2.25 18.53
CA VAL A 240 27.13 1.97 17.64
C VAL A 240 26.27 3.21 17.44
N ARG A 241 25.95 3.93 18.51
CA ARG A 241 25.20 5.19 18.45
C ARG A 241 25.98 6.28 17.70
N GLY A 242 27.27 6.39 17.97
CA GLY A 242 28.17 7.30 17.24
C GLY A 242 28.20 7.02 15.75
N TRP A 243 28.32 5.74 15.38
CA TRP A 243 28.29 5.33 13.97
C TRP A 243 26.99 5.72 13.25
N TRP A 244 25.82 5.49 13.87
CA TRP A 244 24.53 5.87 13.29
C TRP A 244 24.36 7.40 13.18
N ALA A 245 24.85 8.17 14.16
CA ALA A 245 24.82 9.61 14.09
C ALA A 245 25.66 10.14 12.90
N GLU A 246 26.88 9.62 12.72
CA GLU A 246 27.74 9.98 11.59
C GLU A 246 27.17 9.53 10.23
N ALA A 247 26.62 8.32 10.16
CA ALA A 247 26.00 7.83 8.93
C ALA A 247 24.78 8.69 8.54
N SER A 248 23.94 9.04 9.51
CA SER A 248 22.79 9.91 9.29
C SER A 248 23.20 11.32 8.86
N ALA A 249 24.22 11.91 9.47
CA ALA A 249 24.73 13.20 9.07
C ALA A 249 25.18 13.22 7.59
N ARG A 250 25.89 12.17 7.13
CA ARG A 250 26.28 12.03 5.70
C ARG A 250 25.09 11.88 4.78
N VAL A 251 24.03 11.18 5.20
CA VAL A 251 22.77 11.07 4.43
C VAL A 251 22.14 12.46 4.23
N TYR A 252 22.03 13.26 5.30
CA TYR A 252 21.46 14.61 5.19
C TYR A 252 22.36 15.61 4.47
N GLU A 253 23.68 15.41 4.47
CA GLU A 253 24.58 16.17 3.62
C GLU A 253 24.28 15.91 2.12
N ALA A 254 24.01 14.65 1.75
CA ALA A 254 23.68 14.29 0.38
C ALA A 254 22.22 14.62 0.00
N ILE A 255 21.29 14.49 0.94
CA ILE A 255 19.82 14.62 0.73
C ILE A 255 19.26 15.50 1.87
N PRO A 256 19.30 16.82 1.76
CA PRO A 256 18.90 17.72 2.86
C PRO A 256 17.43 17.60 3.30
N ASP A 257 16.55 17.12 2.43
CA ASP A 257 15.13 16.90 2.66
C ASP A 257 14.78 15.42 2.91
N PHE A 258 15.78 14.58 3.27
CA PHE A 258 15.59 13.17 3.55
C PHE A 258 14.55 12.94 4.66
N GLY A 259 13.60 12.01 4.42
CA GLY A 259 12.47 11.77 5.34
C GLY A 259 12.83 10.91 6.54
N GLY A 260 13.68 9.92 6.36
CA GLY A 260 14.09 9.01 7.43
C GLY A 260 14.26 7.55 7.02
N TYR A 261 14.31 6.67 8.00
CA TYR A 261 14.57 5.25 7.80
C TYR A 261 13.32 4.39 7.98
N VAL A 262 13.27 3.27 7.23
CA VAL A 262 12.32 2.16 7.45
C VAL A 262 13.13 0.95 7.92
N VAL A 263 12.67 0.28 8.97
CA VAL A 263 13.40 -0.82 9.60
C VAL A 263 12.50 -2.03 9.82
N LYS A 264 12.96 -3.19 9.37
CA LYS A 264 12.47 -4.52 9.75
C LYS A 264 13.53 -5.18 10.63
N ALA A 265 13.16 -5.54 11.85
CA ALA A 265 14.08 -6.12 12.83
C ALA A 265 13.47 -7.34 13.51
N ASP A 266 14.32 -8.30 13.93
CA ASP A 266 13.95 -9.54 14.63
C ASP A 266 12.81 -10.32 13.94
N SER A 267 12.80 -10.30 12.61
CA SER A 267 11.75 -10.96 11.81
C SER A 267 12.36 -11.56 10.56
N GLU A 268 11.99 -12.80 10.23
CA GLU A 268 12.36 -13.50 8.99
C GLU A 268 13.87 -13.45 8.71
N GLY A 269 14.69 -13.64 9.75
CA GLY A 269 16.15 -13.64 9.64
C GLY A 269 16.79 -12.25 9.60
N GLN A 270 16.02 -11.16 9.60
CA GLN A 270 16.59 -9.83 9.73
C GLN A 270 17.13 -9.61 11.16
N PRO A 271 18.33 -9.01 11.31
CA PRO A 271 18.91 -8.73 12.60
C PRO A 271 18.11 -7.69 13.39
N GLY A 272 18.16 -7.77 14.71
CA GLY A 272 17.45 -6.85 15.56
C GLY A 272 17.98 -6.80 17.00
N PRO A 273 17.34 -6.00 17.86
CA PRO A 273 17.77 -5.76 19.23
C PRO A 273 17.70 -6.99 20.15
N PHE A 274 16.87 -7.99 19.85
CA PHE A 274 16.76 -9.20 20.67
C PHE A 274 18.07 -9.98 20.78
N ALA A 275 18.93 -9.93 19.75
CA ALA A 275 20.26 -10.54 19.79
C ALA A 275 21.14 -10.00 20.93
N TYR A 276 20.84 -8.83 21.46
CA TYR A 276 21.57 -8.12 22.52
C TYR A 276 20.79 -8.06 23.83
N GLY A 277 19.64 -8.74 23.94
CA GLY A 277 18.77 -8.67 25.09
C GLY A 277 18.10 -7.29 25.28
N ARG A 278 17.91 -6.56 24.18
CA ARG A 278 17.30 -5.22 24.16
C ARG A 278 15.89 -5.29 23.59
N SER A 279 15.09 -4.26 23.91
CA SER A 279 13.73 -4.10 23.38
C SER A 279 13.71 -3.49 21.98
N HIS A 280 12.58 -3.62 21.28
CA HIS A 280 12.35 -2.90 20.03
C HIS A 280 12.36 -1.37 20.22
N ALA A 281 11.94 -0.87 21.39
CA ALA A 281 12.02 0.55 21.70
C ALA A 281 13.48 1.02 21.81
N ASP A 282 14.38 0.23 22.41
CA ASP A 282 15.81 0.56 22.45
C ASP A 282 16.39 0.69 21.03
N GLY A 283 16.05 -0.27 20.15
CA GLY A 283 16.50 -0.26 18.75
C GLY A 283 15.97 0.93 17.95
N ALA A 284 14.67 1.18 18.06
CA ALA A 284 14.02 2.30 17.37
C ALA A 284 14.54 3.66 17.86
N ASN A 285 14.70 3.82 19.19
CA ASN A 285 15.14 5.06 19.80
C ASN A 285 16.61 5.41 19.47
N MET A 286 17.47 4.40 19.30
CA MET A 286 18.84 4.61 18.82
C MET A 286 18.84 5.31 17.44
N LEU A 287 18.05 4.80 16.51
CA LEU A 287 17.93 5.39 15.16
C LEU A 287 17.19 6.74 15.19
N ALA A 288 16.16 6.85 16.02
CA ALA A 288 15.43 8.10 16.21
C ALA A 288 16.35 9.23 16.69
N ALA A 289 17.23 8.93 17.66
CA ALA A 289 18.22 9.89 18.16
C ALA A 289 19.22 10.33 17.07
N ALA A 290 19.64 9.43 16.19
CA ALA A 290 20.52 9.77 15.07
C ALA A 290 19.84 10.67 14.03
N LEU A 291 18.52 10.58 13.88
CA LEU A 291 17.74 11.38 12.91
C LEU A 291 17.21 12.70 13.51
N GLU A 292 17.08 12.81 14.83
CA GLU A 292 16.48 13.98 15.53
C GLU A 292 17.11 15.32 15.14
N PRO A 293 18.45 15.47 15.08
CA PRO A 293 19.09 16.73 14.74
C PRO A 293 18.72 17.26 13.35
N HIS A 294 18.20 16.39 12.49
CA HIS A 294 17.86 16.67 11.10
C HIS A 294 16.34 16.72 10.85
N GLY A 295 15.52 16.44 11.88
CA GLY A 295 14.06 16.39 11.76
C GLY A 295 13.51 15.14 11.05
N GLY A 296 14.32 14.08 10.93
CA GLY A 296 13.91 12.83 10.32
C GLY A 296 13.18 11.90 11.28
N THR A 297 12.53 10.88 10.70
CA THR A 297 11.74 9.87 11.44
C THR A 297 12.27 8.47 11.17
N VAL A 298 12.12 7.57 12.15
CA VAL A 298 12.30 6.14 11.92
C VAL A 298 10.93 5.47 11.89
N HIS A 299 10.68 4.71 10.84
CA HIS A 299 9.52 3.82 10.70
C HIS A 299 9.95 2.42 11.09
N TRP A 300 9.59 2.01 12.31
CA TRP A 300 9.93 0.71 12.86
C TRP A 300 8.75 -0.24 12.64
N ARG A 301 8.94 -1.26 11.78
CA ARG A 301 7.85 -2.19 11.47
C ARG A 301 7.57 -3.11 12.64
N ALA A 302 6.32 -3.13 13.08
CA ALA A 302 5.83 -4.03 14.14
C ALA A 302 5.51 -5.42 13.56
N PHE A 303 6.49 -6.04 12.95
CA PHE A 303 6.37 -7.37 12.38
C PHE A 303 7.48 -8.26 12.95
N VAL A 304 7.15 -8.92 14.05
CA VAL A 304 8.03 -9.86 14.73
C VAL A 304 7.49 -11.26 14.52
N TYR A 305 8.31 -12.12 13.94
CA TYR A 305 7.97 -13.50 13.70
C TYR A 305 9.22 -14.37 13.81
N ASP A 306 9.23 -15.27 14.80
CA ASP A 306 10.28 -16.28 14.90
C ASP A 306 9.94 -17.50 14.02
N HIS A 307 10.53 -17.58 12.85
CA HIS A 307 10.39 -18.69 11.93
C HIS A 307 10.96 -20.03 12.44
N ARG A 308 11.68 -20.02 13.58
CA ARG A 308 12.19 -21.24 14.24
C ARG A 308 11.19 -21.85 15.19
N GLN A 309 10.06 -21.19 15.44
CA GLN A 309 8.99 -21.67 16.26
C GLN A 309 8.44 -23.01 15.72
N ASP A 310 8.19 -23.98 16.58
CA ASP A 310 7.65 -25.27 16.13
C ASP A 310 6.19 -25.08 15.67
N TRP A 311 5.96 -25.17 14.38
CA TRP A 311 4.62 -25.05 13.78
C TRP A 311 3.59 -26.06 14.35
N ARG A 312 4.04 -27.15 14.97
CA ARG A 312 3.19 -28.14 15.62
C ARG A 312 2.71 -27.69 17.00
N ASP A 313 3.37 -26.72 17.58
CA ASP A 313 2.94 -26.13 18.84
C ASP A 313 1.80 -25.14 18.57
N ARG A 314 0.57 -25.65 18.73
CA ARG A 314 -0.65 -24.84 18.54
C ARG A 314 -0.90 -23.79 19.62
N ALA A 315 -0.09 -23.78 20.71
CA ALA A 315 -0.13 -22.70 21.70
C ALA A 315 0.54 -21.44 21.17
N THR A 316 1.39 -21.57 20.15
CA THR A 316 2.04 -20.45 19.48
C THR A 316 1.20 -19.99 18.30
N ASP A 317 0.97 -18.68 18.16
CA ASP A 317 0.18 -18.11 17.09
C ASP A 317 0.84 -16.84 16.57
N ARG A 318 1.22 -16.85 15.28
CA ARG A 318 1.79 -15.68 14.59
C ARG A 318 0.91 -14.44 14.71
N ALA A 319 -0.42 -14.61 14.70
CA ALA A 319 -1.35 -13.49 14.82
C ALA A 319 -1.18 -12.70 16.11
N ARG A 320 -0.74 -13.34 17.22
CA ARG A 320 -0.51 -12.70 18.51
C ARG A 320 0.79 -11.92 18.61
N ALA A 321 1.80 -12.32 17.82
CA ALA A 321 3.20 -11.94 18.06
C ALA A 321 3.42 -10.43 18.13
N ALA A 322 2.88 -9.66 17.19
CA ALA A 322 3.05 -8.21 17.20
C ALA A 322 2.44 -7.57 18.46
N TYR A 323 1.24 -7.96 18.85
CA TYR A 323 0.59 -7.45 20.04
C TYR A 323 1.38 -7.78 21.30
N ASP A 324 1.76 -9.05 21.49
CA ASP A 324 2.46 -9.52 22.68
C ASP A 324 3.84 -8.84 22.85
N HIS A 325 4.53 -8.54 21.77
CA HIS A 325 5.85 -7.88 21.81
C HIS A 325 5.79 -6.36 21.96
N PHE A 326 4.79 -5.69 21.36
CA PHE A 326 4.80 -4.23 21.26
C PHE A 326 3.92 -3.53 22.30
N VAL A 327 2.78 -4.09 22.69
CA VAL A 327 1.90 -3.45 23.70
C VAL A 327 2.61 -3.15 25.02
N PRO A 328 3.49 -4.03 25.57
CA PRO A 328 4.25 -3.73 26.78
C PRO A 328 5.19 -2.51 26.65
N LEU A 329 5.52 -2.09 25.42
CA LEU A 329 6.42 -0.98 25.14
C LEU A 329 5.67 0.35 24.86
N ASP A 330 4.34 0.40 25.08
CA ASP A 330 3.57 1.60 24.79
C ASP A 330 4.06 2.82 25.59
N GLY A 331 4.47 3.85 24.87
CA GLY A 331 5.03 5.09 25.43
C GLY A 331 6.54 5.06 25.67
N GLU A 332 7.24 3.98 25.30
CA GLU A 332 8.70 3.90 25.39
C GLU A 332 9.41 4.40 24.10
N PHE A 333 8.68 4.55 23.02
CA PHE A 333 9.20 5.03 21.74
C PHE A 333 9.40 6.55 21.75
N ALA A 334 10.51 7.02 21.19
CA ALA A 334 10.78 8.44 20.99
C ALA A 334 9.73 9.12 20.08
N ALA A 335 9.56 10.43 20.19
CA ALA A 335 8.54 11.18 19.45
C ALA A 335 8.68 11.09 17.92
N ASN A 336 9.89 10.91 17.41
CA ASN A 336 10.20 10.70 16.00
C ASN A 336 10.40 9.22 15.60
N ALA A 337 10.12 8.28 16.52
CA ALA A 337 9.98 6.87 16.22
C ALA A 337 8.49 6.54 15.96
N VAL A 338 8.19 6.08 14.77
CA VAL A 338 6.85 5.71 14.32
C VAL A 338 6.78 4.19 14.25
N LEU A 339 5.86 3.58 14.99
CA LEU A 339 5.62 2.15 14.88
C LEU A 339 4.72 1.88 13.67
N GLN A 340 5.23 1.18 12.66
CA GLN A 340 4.53 0.86 11.43
C GLN A 340 3.89 -0.52 11.53
N VAL A 341 2.55 -0.56 11.55
CA VAL A 341 1.75 -1.75 11.85
C VAL A 341 0.98 -2.18 10.61
N LYS A 342 1.13 -3.44 10.18
CA LYS A 342 0.29 -4.03 9.12
C LYS A 342 -1.18 -3.97 9.50
N HIS A 343 -2.04 -3.73 8.52
CA HIS A 343 -3.48 -3.63 8.78
C HIS A 343 -4.08 -4.92 9.37
N GLY A 344 -3.56 -6.08 8.99
CA GLY A 344 -3.92 -7.39 9.54
C GLY A 344 -2.80 -8.00 10.39
N PRO A 345 -3.10 -8.96 11.25
CA PRO A 345 -2.13 -9.54 12.18
C PRO A 345 -1.17 -10.55 11.52
N MET A 346 -1.48 -11.02 10.31
CA MET A 346 -0.70 -12.05 9.63
C MET A 346 0.28 -11.46 8.61
N ASP A 347 -0.14 -11.22 7.39
CA ASP A 347 0.75 -10.76 6.32
C ASP A 347 0.00 -10.38 5.03
N PHE A 348 -0.93 -9.46 5.09
CA PHE A 348 -1.67 -8.99 3.91
C PHE A 348 -2.41 -10.11 3.13
N GLN A 349 -2.88 -11.12 3.85
CA GLN A 349 -3.69 -12.18 3.24
C GLN A 349 -4.98 -11.61 2.66
N VAL A 350 -5.62 -12.36 1.79
CA VAL A 350 -6.82 -11.93 1.05
C VAL A 350 -7.88 -11.36 1.99
N ARG A 351 -8.08 -12.01 3.14
CA ARG A 351 -8.92 -11.53 4.23
C ARG A 351 -8.26 -11.79 5.57
N GLU A 352 -8.06 -10.71 6.30
CA GLU A 352 -7.62 -10.72 7.69
C GLU A 352 -8.51 -9.82 8.54
N PRO A 353 -8.70 -10.11 9.83
CA PRO A 353 -9.25 -9.10 10.73
C PRO A 353 -8.27 -7.94 10.86
N VAL A 354 -8.77 -6.77 11.26
CA VAL A 354 -7.88 -5.64 11.54
C VAL A 354 -7.03 -5.96 12.77
N SER A 355 -5.73 -5.65 12.71
CA SER A 355 -4.79 -5.95 13.79
C SER A 355 -5.20 -5.27 15.11
N PRO A 356 -5.34 -6.02 16.22
CA PRO A 356 -5.68 -5.44 17.51
C PRO A 356 -4.58 -4.53 18.09
N LEU A 357 -3.36 -4.60 17.57
CA LEU A 357 -2.28 -3.69 17.94
C LEU A 357 -2.61 -2.22 17.57
N ILE A 358 -3.38 -2.01 16.50
CA ILE A 358 -3.83 -0.69 16.11
C ILE A 358 -4.91 -0.24 17.10
N GLY A 359 -4.62 0.81 17.87
CA GLY A 359 -5.47 1.29 18.97
C GLY A 359 -5.04 0.81 20.37
N ALA A 360 -4.25 -0.27 20.48
CA ALA A 360 -3.77 -0.76 21.77
C ALA A 360 -2.55 0.01 22.32
N MET A 361 -1.97 0.94 21.56
CA MET A 361 -0.79 1.72 21.94
C MET A 361 -1.04 3.23 21.88
N PRO A 362 -1.88 3.78 22.78
CA PRO A 362 -2.33 5.18 22.70
C PRO A 362 -1.23 6.23 22.94
N ARG A 363 -0.11 5.85 23.56
CA ARG A 363 1.03 6.73 23.84
C ARG A 363 2.12 6.66 22.77
N THR A 364 2.02 5.73 21.82
CA THR A 364 3.00 5.52 20.76
C THR A 364 2.43 6.03 19.43
N ARG A 365 3.26 6.69 18.64
CA ARG A 365 2.88 7.15 17.30
C ARG A 365 2.85 5.98 16.33
N LEU A 366 1.66 5.67 15.79
CA LEU A 366 1.45 4.55 14.87
C LEU A 366 1.26 5.03 13.43
N ALA A 367 1.87 4.32 12.47
CA ALA A 367 1.49 4.33 11.06
C ALA A 367 0.84 2.99 10.70
N VAL A 368 -0.17 3.01 9.84
CA VAL A 368 -0.82 1.79 9.33
C VAL A 368 -0.21 1.42 8.00
N GLU A 369 0.18 0.16 7.85
CA GLU A 369 0.76 -0.38 6.62
C GLU A 369 -0.27 -1.21 5.86
N LEU A 370 -0.57 -0.77 4.64
CA LEU A 370 -1.37 -1.47 3.64
C LEU A 370 -0.46 -2.12 2.60
N GLN A 371 -1.03 -2.86 1.65
CA GLN A 371 -0.26 -3.41 0.55
C GLN A 371 -0.96 -3.16 -0.79
N ALA A 372 -0.38 -2.29 -1.62
CA ALA A 372 -0.86 -1.98 -2.95
C ALA A 372 -0.31 -2.95 -4.02
N THR A 373 0.77 -3.66 -3.71
CA THR A 373 1.47 -4.56 -4.65
C THR A 373 0.75 -5.88 -4.92
N GLN A 374 -0.30 -6.21 -4.17
CA GLN A 374 -1.10 -7.42 -4.38
C GLN A 374 -0.31 -8.74 -4.26
N GLU A 375 0.64 -8.87 -3.32
CA GLU A 375 1.46 -10.09 -3.15
C GLU A 375 0.59 -11.36 -3.07
N TYR A 376 -0.45 -11.32 -2.24
CA TYR A 376 -1.39 -12.44 -2.03
C TYR A 376 -2.73 -12.24 -2.75
N THR A 377 -2.86 -11.17 -3.53
CA THR A 377 -4.10 -10.83 -4.26
C THR A 377 -3.87 -10.77 -5.78
N GLY A 378 -3.00 -11.65 -6.29
CA GLY A 378 -2.77 -11.87 -7.72
C GLY A 378 -1.56 -11.15 -8.32
N GLN A 379 -0.69 -10.58 -7.50
CA GLN A 379 0.62 -10.02 -7.91
C GLN A 379 0.54 -9.05 -9.10
N GLN A 380 -0.45 -8.15 -9.07
CA GLN A 380 -0.69 -7.20 -10.17
C GLN A 380 -0.88 -7.87 -11.55
N ARG A 381 -1.21 -9.16 -11.57
CA ARG A 381 -1.59 -9.92 -12.78
C ARG A 381 -3.08 -10.16 -12.85
N HIS A 382 -3.77 -10.12 -11.69
CA HIS A 382 -5.21 -10.25 -11.58
C HIS A 382 -5.86 -8.91 -11.28
N VAL A 383 -7.07 -8.72 -11.76
CA VAL A 383 -7.91 -7.61 -11.35
C VAL A 383 -8.36 -7.87 -9.92
N CYS A 384 -7.90 -7.02 -9.01
CA CYS A 384 -8.27 -7.03 -7.61
C CYS A 384 -8.12 -5.60 -7.06
N TRP A 385 -9.20 -4.83 -7.08
CA TRP A 385 -9.22 -3.49 -6.53
C TRP A 385 -9.49 -3.52 -5.04
N LEU A 386 -8.55 -3.00 -4.25
CA LEU A 386 -8.51 -3.11 -2.80
C LEU A 386 -9.16 -1.94 -2.05
N GLY A 387 -9.70 -0.96 -2.76
CA GLY A 387 -10.31 0.23 -2.17
C GLY A 387 -11.38 -0.05 -1.12
N PRO A 388 -12.37 -0.95 -1.35
CA PRO A 388 -13.36 -1.33 -0.35
C PRO A 388 -12.75 -1.94 0.90
N MET A 389 -11.79 -2.88 0.76
CA MET A 389 -11.09 -3.50 1.88
C MET A 389 -10.36 -2.44 2.73
N TRP A 390 -9.59 -1.56 2.11
CA TRP A 390 -8.88 -0.51 2.84
C TRP A 390 -9.83 0.48 3.53
N SER A 391 -10.97 0.77 2.92
CA SER A 391 -12.00 1.60 3.54
C SER A 391 -12.64 0.90 4.76
N GLU A 392 -12.89 -0.40 4.69
CA GLU A 392 -13.33 -1.22 5.84
C GLU A 392 -12.29 -1.15 6.97
N VAL A 393 -11.01 -1.35 6.67
CA VAL A 393 -9.90 -1.24 7.64
C VAL A 393 -9.85 0.14 8.29
N LEU A 394 -9.82 1.22 7.49
CA LEU A 394 -9.64 2.58 7.99
C LEU A 394 -10.81 3.07 8.85
N ARG A 395 -12.01 2.52 8.64
CA ARG A 395 -13.22 2.82 9.42
C ARG A 395 -13.40 1.92 10.63
N SER A 396 -12.67 0.82 10.73
CA SER A 396 -12.74 -0.09 11.87
C SER A 396 -12.30 0.60 13.16
N ARG A 397 -12.84 0.15 14.29
CA ARG A 397 -12.61 0.72 15.63
C ARG A 397 -12.08 -0.35 16.56
N THR A 398 -10.80 -0.67 16.46
CA THR A 398 -10.17 -1.75 17.23
C THR A 398 -10.12 -1.50 18.74
N ASP A 399 -10.09 -0.23 19.16
CA ASP A 399 -10.17 0.22 20.56
C ASP A 399 -11.63 0.45 21.03
N GLY A 400 -12.61 0.31 20.13
CA GLY A 400 -14.03 0.59 20.40
C GLY A 400 -14.44 2.07 20.31
N GLU A 401 -13.49 3.00 20.20
CA GLU A 401 -13.73 4.44 20.21
C GLU A 401 -13.34 5.11 18.88
N SER A 402 -12.04 5.11 18.56
CA SER A 402 -11.50 5.78 17.40
C SER A 402 -11.37 4.84 16.21
N SER A 403 -11.55 5.37 15.00
CA SER A 403 -11.29 4.60 13.78
C SER A 403 -9.78 4.42 13.56
N VAL A 404 -9.40 3.38 12.83
CA VAL A 404 -8.02 3.15 12.40
C VAL A 404 -7.43 4.38 11.71
N GLY A 405 -8.21 5.04 10.84
CA GLY A 405 -7.80 6.28 10.17
C GLY A 405 -7.51 7.45 11.13
N GLU A 406 -8.17 7.50 12.30
CA GLU A 406 -7.96 8.53 13.33
C GLU A 406 -6.75 8.20 14.23
N VAL A 407 -6.48 6.92 14.50
CA VAL A 407 -5.31 6.53 15.32
C VAL A 407 -4.01 6.48 14.52
N ALA A 408 -4.04 6.44 13.21
CA ALA A 408 -2.89 6.42 12.31
C ALA A 408 -2.09 7.74 12.29
N ARG A 409 -1.77 8.31 13.44
CA ARG A 409 -1.10 9.62 13.58
C ARG A 409 0.32 9.65 13.00
N GLY A 410 0.95 8.50 12.83
CA GLY A 410 2.24 8.32 12.16
C GLY A 410 2.15 8.32 10.64
N GLY A 411 0.95 8.21 10.08
CA GLY A 411 0.69 8.20 8.65
C GLY A 411 0.10 6.90 8.11
N LEU A 412 -0.08 6.86 6.81
CA LEU A 412 -0.47 5.67 6.06
C LEU A 412 0.67 5.31 5.11
N VAL A 413 1.05 4.04 5.13
CA VAL A 413 2.12 3.48 4.29
C VAL A 413 1.53 2.35 3.45
N ALA A 414 1.95 2.21 2.20
CA ALA A 414 1.61 1.02 1.42
C ALA A 414 2.84 0.41 0.76
N VAL A 415 2.96 -0.90 0.85
CA VAL A 415 3.93 -1.66 0.06
C VAL A 415 3.57 -1.54 -1.43
N SER A 416 4.55 -1.23 -2.25
CA SER A 416 4.37 -0.95 -3.67
C SER A 416 5.41 -1.66 -4.54
N ASN A 417 4.97 -2.18 -5.69
CA ASN A 417 5.83 -2.74 -6.73
C ASN A 417 5.51 -2.04 -8.06
N VAL A 418 6.13 -0.90 -8.28
CA VAL A 418 6.11 -0.19 -9.55
C VAL A 418 7.44 -0.41 -10.25
N GLY A 419 7.40 -0.85 -11.50
CA GLY A 419 8.59 -1.23 -12.24
C GLY A 419 8.83 -0.43 -13.52
N ASP A 420 9.65 -0.99 -14.40
CA ASP A 420 9.95 -0.40 -15.71
C ASP A 420 8.94 -0.78 -16.82
N ASP A 421 7.90 -1.58 -16.47
CA ASP A 421 6.81 -1.89 -17.41
C ASP A 421 6.13 -0.61 -17.91
N PRO A 422 5.78 -0.50 -19.21
CA PRO A 422 5.09 0.67 -19.76
C PRO A 422 3.87 1.12 -18.97
N PHE A 423 3.15 0.18 -18.34
CA PHE A 423 1.96 0.45 -17.53
C PHE A 423 2.25 0.56 -16.02
N TRP A 424 3.48 0.87 -15.60
CA TRP A 424 3.89 1.10 -14.20
C TRP A 424 3.79 -0.15 -13.31
N THR A 425 2.59 -0.69 -13.16
CA THR A 425 2.27 -1.86 -12.32
C THR A 425 2.27 -3.18 -13.11
N GLY A 426 2.54 -3.15 -14.41
CA GLY A 426 2.44 -4.32 -15.29
C GLY A 426 1.00 -4.70 -15.70
N HIS A 427 0.01 -4.16 -15.01
CA HIS A 427 -1.42 -4.31 -15.30
C HIS A 427 -2.10 -2.94 -15.22
N PRO A 428 -2.66 -2.40 -16.32
CA PRO A 428 -3.26 -1.07 -16.32
C PRO A 428 -4.30 -0.84 -15.22
N LEU A 429 -5.12 -1.85 -14.89
CA LEU A 429 -6.16 -1.71 -13.86
C LEU A 429 -5.61 -1.77 -12.42
N ALA A 430 -4.42 -2.36 -12.20
CA ALA A 430 -3.79 -2.35 -10.87
C ALA A 430 -3.32 -0.95 -10.44
N GLN A 431 -3.16 -0.01 -11.39
CA GLN A 431 -2.89 1.40 -11.08
C GLN A 431 -3.98 2.03 -10.20
N ALA A 432 -5.23 1.53 -10.26
CA ALA A 432 -6.32 1.96 -9.39
C ALA A 432 -5.97 1.85 -7.90
N ASN A 433 -5.22 0.81 -7.50
CA ASN A 433 -4.80 0.62 -6.11
C ASN A 433 -3.85 1.72 -5.65
N LEU A 434 -2.88 2.14 -6.47
CA LEU A 434 -1.97 3.24 -6.14
C LEU A 434 -2.73 4.57 -5.97
N TYR A 435 -3.63 4.85 -6.93
CA TYR A 435 -4.45 6.06 -6.88
C TYR A 435 -5.37 6.07 -5.66
N THR A 436 -6.08 4.97 -5.41
CA THR A 436 -6.99 4.83 -4.27
C THR A 436 -6.24 4.95 -2.94
N PHE A 437 -5.05 4.36 -2.82
CA PHE A 437 -4.21 4.51 -1.64
C PHE A 437 -3.91 5.99 -1.36
N GLY A 438 -3.43 6.73 -2.35
CA GLY A 438 -3.11 8.15 -2.18
C GLY A 438 -4.32 8.99 -1.74
N ARG A 439 -5.48 8.72 -2.34
CA ARG A 439 -6.73 9.43 -2.00
C ARG A 439 -7.27 9.06 -0.62
N LEU A 440 -7.21 7.80 -0.21
CA LEU A 440 -7.58 7.37 1.16
C LEU A 440 -6.55 7.85 2.20
N ALA A 441 -5.26 7.91 1.87
CA ALA A 441 -4.27 8.50 2.76
C ALA A 441 -4.46 10.01 2.93
N TRP A 442 -4.95 10.70 1.89
CA TRP A 442 -5.37 12.10 1.99
C TRP A 442 -6.63 12.27 2.85
N GLN A 443 -7.62 11.41 2.66
CA GLN A 443 -8.91 11.44 3.36
C GLN A 443 -9.36 10.01 3.71
N PRO A 444 -9.02 9.49 4.90
CA PRO A 444 -9.28 8.10 5.30
C PRO A 444 -10.75 7.66 5.26
N HIS A 445 -11.66 8.61 5.40
CA HIS A 445 -13.10 8.35 5.38
C HIS A 445 -13.78 8.66 4.03
N ALA A 446 -13.00 8.95 2.99
CA ALA A 446 -13.55 9.12 1.65
C ALA A 446 -14.25 7.84 1.17
N ASP A 447 -15.24 8.00 0.30
CA ASP A 447 -15.92 6.88 -0.35
C ASP A 447 -15.01 6.28 -1.43
N PRO A 448 -14.60 5.01 -1.31
CA PRO A 448 -13.72 4.38 -2.28
C PRO A 448 -14.35 4.32 -3.68
N HIS A 449 -15.68 4.19 -3.81
CA HIS A 449 -16.35 4.17 -5.11
C HIS A 449 -16.26 5.52 -5.83
N GLN A 450 -16.36 6.63 -5.10
CA GLN A 450 -16.13 7.96 -5.68
C GLN A 450 -14.68 8.14 -6.11
N ILE A 451 -13.72 7.56 -5.37
CA ILE A 451 -12.30 7.55 -5.76
C ILE A 451 -12.09 6.72 -7.03
N LEU A 452 -12.76 5.57 -7.13
CA LEU A 452 -12.70 4.73 -8.33
C LEU A 452 -13.26 5.47 -9.56
N ASP A 453 -14.41 6.10 -9.44
CA ASP A 453 -15.02 6.88 -10.52
C ASP A 453 -14.13 8.06 -10.95
N GLU A 454 -13.48 8.74 -9.99
CA GLU A 454 -12.49 9.79 -10.25
C GLU A 454 -11.31 9.23 -11.04
N TRP A 455 -10.73 8.09 -10.63
CA TRP A 455 -9.63 7.44 -11.33
C TRP A 455 -10.01 6.96 -12.73
N ILE A 456 -11.18 6.34 -12.90
CA ILE A 456 -11.68 5.88 -14.21
C ILE A 456 -11.81 7.07 -15.16
N ARG A 457 -12.45 8.15 -14.71
CA ARG A 457 -12.65 9.35 -15.52
C ARG A 457 -11.33 10.00 -15.94
N LEU A 458 -10.35 10.07 -15.05
CA LEU A 458 -9.04 10.63 -15.35
C LEU A 458 -8.25 9.74 -16.32
N THR A 459 -8.30 8.42 -16.13
CA THR A 459 -7.44 7.47 -16.85
C THR A 459 -8.00 7.07 -18.21
N PHE A 460 -9.33 6.89 -18.29
CA PHE A 460 -10.01 6.32 -19.48
C PHE A 460 -11.08 7.25 -20.08
N GLY A 461 -11.43 8.33 -19.37
CA GLY A 461 -12.57 9.17 -19.75
C GLY A 461 -13.91 8.56 -19.33
N THR A 462 -15.00 9.12 -19.84
CA THR A 462 -16.37 8.73 -19.44
C THR A 462 -16.95 7.57 -20.28
N GLY A 463 -16.42 7.32 -21.45
CA GLY A 463 -16.97 6.31 -22.37
C GLY A 463 -17.03 4.89 -21.78
N PRO A 464 -15.93 4.32 -21.27
CA PRO A 464 -15.92 2.97 -20.71
C PRO A 464 -16.31 2.90 -19.23
N ALA A 465 -16.72 4.00 -18.58
CA ALA A 465 -16.82 4.10 -17.13
C ALA A 465 -17.73 3.02 -16.50
N ALA A 466 -18.93 2.81 -17.03
CA ALA A 466 -19.85 1.82 -16.49
C ALA A 466 -19.29 0.38 -16.54
N GLY A 467 -18.61 0.02 -17.63
CA GLY A 467 -17.97 -1.29 -17.76
C GLY A 467 -16.78 -1.46 -16.81
N LEU A 468 -15.96 -0.42 -16.66
CA LEU A 468 -14.82 -0.43 -15.75
C LEU A 468 -15.26 -0.50 -14.29
N SER A 469 -16.27 0.25 -13.89
CA SER A 469 -16.84 0.15 -12.53
C SER A 469 -17.39 -1.24 -12.28
N ALA A 470 -18.11 -1.86 -13.23
CA ALA A 470 -18.63 -3.21 -13.10
C ALA A 470 -17.53 -4.28 -12.97
N ILE A 471 -16.35 -4.06 -13.60
CA ILE A 471 -15.20 -4.97 -13.50
C ILE A 471 -14.48 -4.82 -12.15
N LEU A 472 -14.23 -3.58 -11.71
CA LEU A 472 -13.38 -3.29 -10.56
C LEU A 472 -14.15 -3.39 -9.23
N ASP A 473 -15.38 -2.90 -9.21
CA ASP A 473 -16.23 -2.99 -8.03
C ASP A 473 -16.53 -4.46 -7.72
N GLY A 474 -16.26 -4.89 -6.50
CA GLY A 474 -16.39 -6.29 -6.11
C GLY A 474 -15.25 -7.23 -6.51
N SER A 475 -14.26 -6.78 -7.32
CA SER A 475 -13.16 -7.65 -7.80
C SER A 475 -12.30 -8.25 -6.67
N TRP A 476 -12.16 -7.56 -5.53
CA TRP A 476 -11.55 -8.14 -4.33
C TRP A 476 -12.37 -9.34 -3.79
N ARG A 477 -13.70 -9.22 -3.72
CA ARG A 477 -14.59 -10.31 -3.30
C ARG A 477 -14.56 -11.47 -4.28
N THR A 478 -14.50 -11.18 -5.58
CA THR A 478 -14.30 -12.21 -6.61
C THR A 478 -12.99 -12.96 -6.40
N TYR A 479 -11.89 -12.24 -6.12
CA TYR A 479 -10.60 -12.85 -5.81
C TYR A 479 -10.66 -13.73 -4.57
N GLU A 480 -11.28 -13.26 -3.49
CA GLU A 480 -11.52 -14.02 -2.26
C GLU A 480 -12.30 -15.33 -2.55
N LYS A 481 -13.35 -15.27 -3.37
CA LYS A 481 -14.19 -16.41 -3.70
C LYS A 481 -13.40 -17.57 -4.29
N TYR A 482 -12.52 -17.32 -5.23
CA TYR A 482 -11.78 -18.42 -5.87
C TYR A 482 -10.45 -18.77 -5.19
N THR A 483 -10.07 -18.11 -4.08
CA THR A 483 -8.78 -18.36 -3.42
C THR A 483 -8.88 -18.71 -1.94
N ALA A 484 -9.47 -17.86 -1.10
CA ALA A 484 -9.33 -17.89 0.35
C ALA A 484 -10.70 -17.88 1.06
N PRO A 485 -11.35 -19.03 1.23
CA PRO A 485 -12.67 -19.07 1.83
C PRO A 485 -12.64 -18.75 3.33
N LEU A 486 -13.64 -17.98 3.80
CA LEU A 486 -13.99 -17.79 5.22
C LEU A 486 -12.81 -17.32 6.12
N GLY A 487 -11.86 -16.56 5.57
CA GLY A 487 -10.72 -16.04 6.31
C GLY A 487 -9.52 -16.98 6.42
N VAL A 488 -9.50 -18.07 5.68
CA VAL A 488 -8.29 -18.92 5.56
C VAL A 488 -7.30 -18.26 4.63
N GLY A 489 -6.03 -18.22 5.05
CA GLY A 489 -4.92 -17.74 4.23
C GLY A 489 -3.90 -18.83 3.92
N TRP A 490 -2.78 -18.42 3.30
CA TRP A 490 -1.58 -19.26 3.09
C TRP A 490 -1.79 -20.49 2.21
N MET A 491 -2.77 -20.48 1.30
CA MET A 491 -2.97 -21.54 0.31
C MET A 491 -2.28 -21.24 -1.02
N VAL A 492 -1.31 -20.31 -1.00
CA VAL A 492 -0.48 -19.93 -2.16
C VAL A 492 0.81 -20.74 -2.21
N GLN A 493 1.47 -20.74 -3.37
CA GLN A 493 2.80 -21.34 -3.55
C GLN A 493 3.82 -20.72 -2.60
N PRO A 494 4.55 -21.51 -1.79
CA PRO A 494 5.65 -21.04 -0.99
C PRO A 494 6.77 -20.41 -1.84
N GLY A 495 7.40 -19.38 -1.32
CA GLY A 495 8.54 -18.73 -1.94
C GLY A 495 8.20 -17.64 -2.95
N HIS A 496 7.26 -17.83 -3.87
CA HIS A 496 6.87 -16.78 -4.83
C HIS A 496 5.43 -16.30 -4.72
N HIS A 497 4.60 -16.89 -3.86
CA HIS A 497 3.26 -16.46 -3.45
C HIS A 497 2.23 -16.28 -4.59
N TYR A 498 2.41 -16.96 -5.73
CA TYR A 498 1.49 -16.90 -6.86
C TYR A 498 0.94 -18.28 -7.22
N GLY A 499 -0.39 -18.36 -7.39
CA GLY A 499 -1.09 -19.61 -7.68
C GLY A 499 -1.33 -20.48 -6.45
N PRO A 500 -2.18 -21.51 -6.58
CA PRO A 500 -2.60 -22.37 -5.48
C PRO A 500 -1.52 -23.35 -5.06
N SER A 501 -1.39 -23.55 -3.76
CA SER A 501 -0.67 -24.65 -3.11
C SER A 501 -1.32 -24.88 -1.75
N VAL A 502 -2.44 -25.65 -1.75
CA VAL A 502 -3.34 -25.74 -0.60
C VAL A 502 -2.65 -26.30 0.65
N ASP A 503 -1.67 -27.17 0.47
CA ASP A 503 -0.86 -27.79 1.53
C ASP A 503 0.62 -27.39 1.49
N GLY A 504 0.98 -26.38 0.70
CA GLY A 504 2.38 -25.98 0.48
C GLY A 504 3.11 -25.49 1.72
N TYR A 505 2.38 -24.94 2.69
CA TYR A 505 2.92 -24.53 3.99
C TYR A 505 2.76 -25.60 5.08
N GLU A 506 2.08 -26.72 4.79
CA GLU A 506 1.95 -27.83 5.72
C GLU A 506 3.33 -28.43 5.97
N TYR A 507 3.69 -28.64 7.24
CA TYR A 507 5.01 -29.14 7.68
C TYR A 507 6.20 -28.21 7.37
N SER A 508 5.96 -26.98 6.91
CA SER A 508 7.05 -26.02 6.71
C SER A 508 7.45 -25.33 8.02
N PRO A 509 8.68 -24.78 8.14
CA PRO A 509 9.08 -23.98 9.30
C PRO A 509 8.20 -22.74 9.51
N TRP A 510 7.51 -22.28 8.45
CA TRP A 510 6.59 -21.14 8.49
C TRP A 510 5.21 -21.46 9.10
N GLY A 511 4.95 -22.75 9.32
CA GLY A 511 3.73 -23.25 9.94
C GLY A 511 2.62 -23.57 8.94
N THR A 512 1.62 -24.31 9.44
CA THR A 512 0.38 -24.57 8.74
C THR A 512 -0.67 -23.60 9.26
N TYR A 513 -1.29 -22.85 8.37
CA TYR A 513 -2.16 -21.76 8.76
C TYR A 513 -3.65 -22.06 8.66
N HIS A 514 -4.02 -23.19 8.04
CA HIS A 514 -5.43 -23.58 7.94
C HIS A 514 -5.80 -24.81 8.77
N PHE A 515 -4.84 -25.58 9.25
CA PHE A 515 -5.02 -26.80 10.07
C PHE A 515 -6.12 -27.75 9.57
N ALA A 516 -6.24 -27.90 8.25
CA ALA A 516 -7.24 -28.78 7.67
C ALA A 516 -6.89 -30.25 7.91
N ASP A 517 -7.81 -30.97 8.53
CA ASP A 517 -7.76 -32.43 8.71
C ASP A 517 -9.06 -33.08 8.23
N ARG A 518 -9.34 -34.33 8.62
CA ARG A 518 -10.59 -35.02 8.23
C ARG A 518 -11.82 -34.48 8.95
N ASP A 519 -11.62 -33.81 10.10
CA ASP A 519 -12.70 -33.42 11.01
C ASP A 519 -13.10 -31.96 10.79
N GLY A 520 -12.16 -31.12 10.27
CA GLY A 520 -12.45 -29.68 10.07
C GLY A 520 -11.29 -28.88 9.48
N ILE A 521 -11.46 -27.57 9.53
CA ILE A 521 -10.56 -26.56 9.00
C ILE A 521 -10.60 -25.29 9.85
N GLY A 522 -9.51 -24.52 9.87
CA GLY A 522 -9.39 -23.25 10.58
C GLY A 522 -8.56 -23.35 11.84
N VAL A 523 -8.31 -22.22 12.48
CA VAL A 523 -7.49 -22.10 13.69
C VAL A 523 -8.35 -21.68 14.85
N ASP A 524 -8.32 -22.44 15.97
CA ASP A 524 -8.98 -22.00 17.19
C ASP A 524 -8.13 -20.90 17.84
N ARG A 525 -8.63 -19.67 17.76
CA ARG A 525 -8.06 -18.46 18.34
C ARG A 525 -8.90 -17.85 19.44
N SER A 526 -9.93 -18.59 19.91
CA SER A 526 -10.73 -18.17 21.07
C SER A 526 -9.88 -18.04 22.33
N ALA A 527 -10.32 -17.22 23.28
CA ALA A 527 -9.67 -17.10 24.58
C ALA A 527 -9.92 -18.33 25.46
N ALA A 528 -11.06 -18.99 25.29
CA ALA A 528 -11.48 -20.11 26.13
C ALA A 528 -10.74 -21.42 25.81
N THR A 529 -10.53 -21.76 24.54
CA THR A 529 -10.01 -23.07 24.11
C THR A 529 -8.84 -22.99 23.12
N GLY A 530 -8.63 -21.84 22.51
CA GLY A 530 -7.64 -21.63 21.47
C GLY A 530 -6.37 -20.90 21.93
N THR A 531 -5.75 -20.16 21.00
CA THR A 531 -4.52 -19.39 21.24
C THR A 531 -4.76 -18.12 22.07
N GLY A 532 -6.02 -17.70 22.22
CA GLY A 532 -6.40 -16.49 22.94
C GLY A 532 -6.25 -15.18 22.15
N PHE A 533 -6.03 -15.26 20.85
CA PHE A 533 -5.90 -14.07 20.00
C PHE A 533 -7.16 -13.19 20.02
N ALA A 534 -8.36 -13.78 20.03
CA ALA A 534 -9.63 -13.05 20.13
C ALA A 534 -9.68 -12.13 21.37
N GLY A 535 -9.02 -12.54 22.48
CA GLY A 535 -8.91 -11.74 23.71
C GLY A 535 -7.97 -10.52 23.63
N GLN A 536 -7.22 -10.34 22.54
CA GLN A 536 -6.39 -9.15 22.33
C GLN A 536 -7.20 -7.94 21.83
N TYR A 537 -8.44 -8.16 21.38
CA TYR A 537 -9.34 -7.09 20.97
C TYR A 537 -10.04 -6.42 22.14
N ALA A 538 -10.34 -5.13 22.00
CA ALA A 538 -11.27 -4.46 22.90
C ALA A 538 -12.71 -4.94 22.66
N LYS A 539 -13.59 -4.74 23.65
CA LYS A 539 -15.03 -4.96 23.48
C LYS A 539 -15.63 -3.90 22.51
N PRO A 540 -16.62 -4.24 21.66
CA PRO A 540 -17.34 -5.54 21.63
C PRO A 540 -16.67 -6.60 20.75
N TRP A 541 -15.55 -6.29 20.07
CA TRP A 541 -14.89 -7.17 19.09
C TRP A 541 -14.41 -8.49 19.69
N ALA A 542 -13.82 -8.44 20.88
CA ALA A 542 -13.39 -9.65 21.58
C ALA A 542 -14.56 -10.63 21.81
N GLU A 543 -15.74 -10.12 22.22
CA GLU A 543 -16.93 -10.93 22.44
C GLU A 543 -17.49 -11.48 21.12
N MET A 544 -17.43 -10.70 20.06
CA MET A 544 -17.90 -11.12 18.72
C MET A 544 -17.03 -12.23 18.13
N TYR A 545 -15.71 -12.15 18.28
CA TYR A 545 -14.78 -13.15 17.74
C TYR A 545 -14.61 -14.39 18.63
N GLU A 546 -15.09 -14.36 19.88
CA GLU A 546 -14.92 -15.46 20.82
C GLU A 546 -15.81 -16.67 20.48
N SER A 547 -16.98 -16.46 19.87
CA SER A 547 -17.93 -17.52 19.55
C SER A 547 -18.15 -17.66 18.06
N PRO A 548 -18.20 -18.91 17.53
CA PRO A 548 -18.60 -19.13 16.13
C PRO A 548 -19.98 -18.57 15.78
N ASP A 549 -20.90 -18.50 16.78
CA ASP A 549 -22.26 -18.00 16.58
C ASP A 549 -22.34 -16.49 16.37
N THR A 550 -21.29 -15.75 16.73
CA THR A 550 -21.23 -14.28 16.62
C THR A 550 -20.12 -13.81 15.69
N CYS A 551 -19.18 -14.68 15.35
CA CYS A 551 -18.09 -14.37 14.42
C CYS A 551 -18.65 -14.24 12.99
N PRO A 552 -18.33 -13.19 12.23
CA PRO A 552 -18.71 -13.09 10.82
C PRO A 552 -18.22 -14.29 10.01
N ASP A 553 -19.06 -14.80 9.10
CA ASP A 553 -18.73 -15.98 8.27
C ASP A 553 -17.39 -15.80 7.54
N GLU A 554 -17.12 -14.61 7.01
CA GLU A 554 -15.89 -14.29 6.26
C GLU A 554 -14.61 -14.32 7.09
N LEU A 555 -14.69 -14.37 8.42
CA LEU A 555 -13.56 -14.51 9.35
C LEU A 555 -13.65 -15.78 10.21
N LEU A 556 -14.67 -16.62 9.98
CA LEU A 556 -14.95 -17.76 10.84
C LEU A 556 -13.74 -18.70 10.99
N LEU A 557 -13.12 -19.08 9.88
CA LEU A 557 -11.99 -20.01 9.89
C LEU A 557 -10.67 -19.37 10.29
N PHE A 558 -10.62 -18.04 10.30
CA PHE A 558 -9.51 -17.33 10.94
C PHE A 558 -9.54 -17.47 12.46
N PHE A 559 -10.72 -17.37 13.08
CA PHE A 559 -10.88 -17.39 14.53
C PHE A 559 -11.22 -18.77 15.12
N HIS A 560 -11.79 -19.68 14.32
CA HIS A 560 -12.31 -20.96 14.81
C HIS A 560 -11.92 -22.14 13.93
N HIS A 561 -11.65 -23.29 14.57
CA HIS A 561 -11.54 -24.57 13.87
C HIS A 561 -12.92 -25.21 13.78
N MET A 562 -13.47 -25.29 12.56
CA MET A 562 -14.84 -25.70 12.33
C MET A 562 -14.94 -27.01 11.58
N SER A 563 -15.94 -27.85 11.94
CA SER A 563 -16.25 -29.03 11.14
C SER A 563 -16.74 -28.63 9.75
N TYR A 564 -16.52 -29.51 8.76
CA TYR A 564 -16.98 -29.29 7.39
C TYR A 564 -18.51 -29.17 7.28
N GLY A 565 -19.24 -29.80 8.21
CA GLY A 565 -20.71 -29.76 8.29
C GLY A 565 -21.27 -28.59 9.09
N HIS A 566 -20.42 -27.73 9.67
CA HIS A 566 -20.89 -26.54 10.43
C HIS A 566 -21.71 -25.63 9.53
N MET A 567 -22.85 -25.17 10.05
CA MET A 567 -23.80 -24.32 9.32
C MET A 567 -23.43 -22.85 9.51
N LEU A 568 -23.12 -22.19 8.42
CA LEU A 568 -22.84 -20.76 8.37
C LEU A 568 -24.12 -19.92 8.53
N HIS A 569 -23.99 -18.64 8.86
CA HIS A 569 -25.13 -17.71 8.88
C HIS A 569 -25.84 -17.61 7.53
N SER A 570 -25.09 -17.83 6.45
CA SER A 570 -25.64 -17.90 5.08
C SER A 570 -26.56 -19.11 4.82
N GLY A 571 -26.64 -20.08 5.74
CA GLY A 571 -27.40 -21.32 5.59
C GLY A 571 -26.70 -22.40 4.77
N LYS A 572 -25.45 -22.21 4.37
CA LYS A 572 -24.59 -23.22 3.73
C LYS A 572 -23.72 -23.92 4.77
N THR A 573 -23.32 -25.15 4.53
CA THR A 573 -22.24 -25.75 5.33
C THR A 573 -20.89 -25.19 4.92
N VAL A 574 -19.90 -25.23 5.81
CA VAL A 574 -18.52 -24.78 5.52
C VAL A 574 -18.00 -25.41 4.22
N ILE A 575 -18.15 -26.73 4.06
CA ILE A 575 -17.67 -27.42 2.85
C ILE A 575 -18.42 -26.97 1.60
N GLN A 576 -19.74 -26.81 1.68
CA GLN A 576 -20.52 -26.37 0.52
C GLN A 576 -20.21 -24.92 0.13
N HIS A 577 -19.96 -24.05 1.11
CA HIS A 577 -19.50 -22.69 0.85
C HIS A 577 -18.16 -22.68 0.10
N ILE A 578 -17.19 -23.52 0.54
CA ILE A 578 -15.91 -23.65 -0.15
C ILE A 578 -16.11 -24.04 -1.62
N TYR A 579 -16.94 -25.05 -1.91
CA TYR A 579 -17.21 -25.45 -3.28
C TYR A 579 -17.88 -24.35 -4.09
N ASP A 580 -18.96 -23.78 -3.55
CA ASP A 580 -19.76 -22.79 -4.25
C ASP A 580 -18.94 -21.56 -4.64
N THR A 581 -18.21 -20.98 -3.68
CA THR A 581 -17.44 -19.75 -3.92
C THR A 581 -16.36 -19.93 -4.98
N HIS A 582 -15.71 -21.12 -5.03
CA HIS A 582 -14.70 -21.39 -6.04
C HIS A 582 -15.29 -21.55 -7.45
N PHE A 583 -16.49 -22.07 -7.59
CA PHE A 583 -17.20 -22.07 -8.88
C PHE A 583 -17.69 -20.66 -9.25
N GLU A 584 -18.36 -19.97 -8.32
CA GLU A 584 -18.86 -18.60 -8.51
C GLU A 584 -17.73 -17.62 -8.89
N GLY A 585 -16.59 -17.69 -8.21
CA GLY A 585 -15.45 -16.81 -8.49
C GLY A 585 -14.89 -16.98 -9.91
N VAL A 586 -14.87 -18.20 -10.45
CA VAL A 586 -14.48 -18.44 -11.86
C VAL A 586 -15.50 -17.82 -12.82
N GLU A 587 -16.80 -18.00 -12.57
CA GLU A 587 -17.87 -17.43 -13.40
C GLU A 587 -17.83 -15.89 -13.39
N GLU A 588 -17.53 -15.29 -12.24
CA GLU A 588 -17.38 -13.83 -12.14
C GLU A 588 -16.15 -13.30 -12.91
N VAL A 589 -15.03 -14.03 -12.92
CA VAL A 589 -13.86 -13.67 -13.75
C VAL A 589 -14.20 -13.78 -15.23
N GLU A 590 -14.95 -14.81 -15.66
CA GLU A 590 -15.44 -14.96 -17.04
C GLU A 590 -16.33 -13.78 -17.44
N ALA A 591 -17.27 -13.40 -16.59
CA ALA A 591 -18.16 -12.26 -16.83
C ALA A 591 -17.37 -10.93 -16.93
N ALA A 592 -16.41 -10.71 -16.04
CA ALA A 592 -15.55 -9.51 -16.07
C ALA A 592 -14.71 -9.43 -17.36
N ARG A 593 -14.14 -10.55 -17.81
CA ARG A 593 -13.44 -10.67 -19.09
C ARG A 593 -14.35 -10.30 -20.28
N ASP A 594 -15.59 -10.81 -20.28
CA ASP A 594 -16.53 -10.55 -21.38
C ASP A 594 -16.97 -9.08 -21.38
N VAL A 595 -17.17 -8.46 -20.22
CA VAL A 595 -17.38 -7.01 -20.11
C VAL A 595 -16.17 -6.26 -20.68
N TRP A 596 -14.93 -6.64 -20.30
CA TRP A 596 -13.73 -6.02 -20.84
C TRP A 596 -13.64 -6.12 -22.36
N ALA A 597 -13.92 -7.27 -22.93
CA ALA A 597 -13.92 -7.48 -24.39
C ALA A 597 -14.88 -6.52 -25.11
N SER A 598 -16.01 -6.18 -24.48
CA SER A 598 -16.98 -5.22 -25.04
C SER A 598 -16.50 -3.77 -25.07
N LEU A 599 -15.42 -3.43 -24.37
CA LEU A 599 -14.86 -2.08 -24.29
C LEU A 599 -13.79 -1.79 -25.35
N VAL A 600 -13.56 -2.67 -26.32
CA VAL A 600 -12.47 -2.60 -27.32
C VAL A 600 -12.40 -1.27 -28.08
N ASP A 601 -13.54 -0.70 -28.44
CA ASP A 601 -13.62 0.57 -29.18
C ASP A 601 -13.59 1.82 -28.27
N LEU A 602 -13.60 1.64 -26.94
CA LEU A 602 -13.69 2.72 -25.94
C LEU A 602 -12.39 2.92 -25.17
N VAL A 603 -11.42 2.02 -25.31
CA VAL A 603 -10.16 2.02 -24.56
C VAL A 603 -8.98 2.04 -25.53
N ASP A 604 -7.89 2.69 -25.13
CA ASP A 604 -6.64 2.65 -25.89
C ASP A 604 -6.24 1.21 -26.26
N PRO A 605 -5.88 0.94 -27.53
CA PRO A 605 -5.61 -0.42 -28.00
C PRO A 605 -4.50 -1.15 -27.22
N ALA A 606 -3.45 -0.45 -26.77
CA ALA A 606 -2.35 -1.07 -26.02
C ALA A 606 -2.80 -1.45 -24.60
N ARG A 607 -3.56 -0.57 -23.95
CA ARG A 607 -4.20 -0.88 -22.65
C ARG A 607 -5.18 -2.03 -22.79
N HIS A 608 -6.03 -2.00 -23.84
CA HIS A 608 -7.03 -3.05 -24.08
C HIS A 608 -6.36 -4.42 -24.25
N ALA A 609 -5.34 -4.50 -25.11
CA ALA A 609 -4.61 -5.74 -25.36
C ALA A 609 -3.93 -6.29 -24.10
N ARG A 610 -3.27 -5.43 -23.30
CA ARG A 610 -2.60 -5.86 -22.07
C ARG A 610 -3.60 -6.40 -21.04
N VAL A 611 -4.73 -5.73 -20.83
CA VAL A 611 -5.73 -6.20 -19.86
C VAL A 611 -6.42 -7.47 -20.35
N ALA A 612 -6.68 -7.62 -21.65
CA ALA A 612 -7.20 -8.86 -22.21
C ALA A 612 -6.25 -10.05 -21.95
N GLU A 613 -4.93 -9.87 -22.18
CA GLU A 613 -3.90 -10.86 -21.83
C GLU A 613 -3.98 -11.24 -20.34
N ARG A 614 -4.10 -10.25 -19.45
CA ARG A 614 -4.19 -10.47 -18.00
C ARG A 614 -5.47 -11.20 -17.59
N PHE A 615 -6.60 -10.94 -18.23
CA PHE A 615 -7.82 -11.69 -17.98
C PHE A 615 -7.71 -13.18 -18.36
N GLU A 616 -7.03 -13.51 -19.46
CA GLU A 616 -6.78 -14.92 -19.82
C GLU A 616 -5.88 -15.61 -18.79
N GLU A 617 -4.86 -14.91 -18.27
CA GLU A 617 -4.02 -15.41 -17.19
C GLU A 617 -4.83 -15.60 -15.90
N GLN A 618 -5.63 -14.60 -15.51
CA GLN A 618 -6.47 -14.65 -14.30
C GLN A 618 -7.50 -15.79 -14.38
N LEU A 619 -8.16 -15.95 -15.52
CA LEU A 619 -9.15 -17.01 -15.70
C LEU A 619 -8.53 -18.42 -15.62
N ARG A 620 -7.36 -18.61 -16.25
CA ARG A 620 -6.61 -19.86 -16.12
C ARG A 620 -6.24 -20.14 -14.66
N SER A 621 -5.73 -19.13 -13.96
CA SER A 621 -5.36 -19.25 -12.54
C SER A 621 -6.58 -19.48 -11.64
N ALA A 622 -7.71 -18.78 -11.86
CA ALA A 622 -8.92 -18.98 -11.08
C ALA A 622 -9.49 -20.41 -11.22
N ARG A 623 -9.43 -20.97 -12.43
CA ARG A 623 -9.81 -22.37 -12.66
C ARG A 623 -8.87 -23.34 -11.94
N GLU A 624 -7.56 -23.08 -11.95
CA GLU A 624 -6.57 -23.87 -11.22
C GLU A 624 -6.81 -23.80 -9.70
N TRP A 625 -7.09 -22.63 -9.16
CA TRP A 625 -7.48 -22.45 -7.76
C TRP A 625 -8.73 -23.26 -7.41
N ARG A 626 -9.80 -23.12 -8.18
CA ARG A 626 -11.04 -23.90 -8.00
C ARG A 626 -10.77 -25.40 -7.96
N ASP A 627 -10.03 -25.91 -8.94
CA ASP A 627 -9.80 -27.33 -9.08
C ASP A 627 -8.93 -27.89 -7.96
N GLN A 628 -7.84 -27.19 -7.60
CA GLN A 628 -6.97 -27.63 -6.51
C GLN A 628 -7.61 -27.53 -5.14
N VAL A 629 -8.29 -26.42 -4.82
CA VAL A 629 -8.91 -26.23 -3.51
C VAL A 629 -10.09 -27.19 -3.33
N ASN A 630 -10.97 -27.29 -4.32
CA ASN A 630 -12.13 -28.19 -4.24
C ASN A 630 -11.71 -29.65 -4.15
N SER A 631 -10.70 -30.10 -4.93
CA SER A 631 -10.17 -31.48 -4.84
C SER A 631 -9.56 -31.76 -3.47
N TYR A 632 -8.78 -30.81 -2.94
CA TYR A 632 -8.15 -30.99 -1.64
C TYR A 632 -9.19 -31.17 -0.53
N PHE A 633 -10.21 -30.30 -0.48
CA PHE A 633 -11.22 -30.37 0.57
C PHE A 633 -12.22 -31.52 0.37
N LEU A 634 -12.51 -31.92 -0.88
CA LEU A 634 -13.25 -33.16 -1.13
C LEU A 634 -12.50 -34.38 -0.56
N ARG A 635 -11.20 -34.46 -0.80
CA ARG A 635 -10.36 -35.55 -0.26
C ARG A 635 -10.27 -35.51 1.27
N LYS A 636 -10.17 -34.34 1.88
CA LYS A 636 -10.08 -34.18 3.35
C LYS A 636 -11.42 -34.50 4.03
N SER A 637 -12.50 -33.93 3.57
CA SER A 637 -13.83 -34.06 4.19
C SER A 637 -14.57 -35.37 3.84
N GLY A 638 -14.34 -35.89 2.64
CA GLY A 638 -15.14 -36.98 2.09
C GLY A 638 -16.59 -36.60 1.75
N VAL A 639 -16.93 -35.29 1.81
CA VAL A 639 -18.29 -34.79 1.56
C VAL A 639 -18.39 -34.30 0.11
N PRO A 640 -19.26 -34.91 -0.73
CA PRO A 640 -19.44 -34.48 -2.11
C PRO A 640 -20.14 -33.12 -2.20
N ASP A 641 -19.96 -32.46 -3.35
CA ASP A 641 -20.71 -31.25 -3.68
C ASP A 641 -22.21 -31.53 -3.78
N ALA A 642 -23.02 -30.72 -3.07
CA ALA A 642 -24.48 -30.88 -3.06
C ALA A 642 -25.14 -30.64 -4.43
N HIS A 643 -24.49 -29.89 -5.31
CA HIS A 643 -24.96 -29.59 -6.67
C HIS A 643 -24.48 -30.62 -7.71
N GLY A 644 -23.65 -31.59 -7.32
CA GLY A 644 -23.15 -32.64 -8.20
C GLY A 644 -22.22 -32.12 -9.30
N ARG A 645 -21.59 -30.95 -9.10
CA ARG A 645 -20.60 -30.44 -10.03
C ARG A 645 -19.34 -31.30 -10.00
N HIS A 646 -18.66 -31.35 -11.13
CA HIS A 646 -17.44 -32.15 -11.22
C HIS A 646 -16.29 -31.48 -10.46
N ILE A 647 -15.71 -32.20 -9.50
CA ILE A 647 -14.48 -31.84 -8.79
C ILE A 647 -13.42 -32.84 -9.23
N TYR A 648 -12.29 -32.35 -9.75
CA TYR A 648 -11.25 -33.15 -10.40
C TYR A 648 -10.35 -33.87 -9.40
#